data_8269b42e4ef1744bc83ec625c29b7dd0
#
_entry.id   8269b42e4ef1744bc83ec625c29b7dd0
#
_cell.length_a   1.000
_cell.length_b   1.000
_cell.length_c   1.000
_cell.angle_alpha   90.00
_cell.angle_beta   90.00
_cell.angle_gamma   90.00
#
_symmetry.space_group_name_H-M   'P 1'
#
loop_
_entity.id
_entity.type
_entity.pdbx_description
1 polymer ?
#
loop_
_entity_poly.entity_id
_entity_poly.type
_entity_poly.pdbx_seq_one_letter_code
_entity_poly.pdbx_strand_id
1 'polypeptide(L)'
;MGLLDKVLRAGEGKAIKQLAKIAQEVNKFESQIISLDDNALRDKTNKFKERYANGESLDSILPEAFAVVREAAKRTLGQRHYDVQLMGGAALHRGNIAEMKTGEGKTLVSTLPAYLNAITGKGVHIVTVNDYLAERDSEWMGRVHRFLGLKVGVILASMSPTERREAYAADITYGTNNEFGFDYLRDNMAWSLADCVQRAHNFAIVDEVDSILIDEARTPLIISGPADKATKWYLEFANLVGKLNLGQHYEVDIKKRTVGILEEGVSRVEEALGIENLYEAANTPMIGYLNNAIRAKELFKRDKDYVVMDGELLIVDEHTGRMLAGRRYSDGLHQALEAKERIDIKDENQTLATITLQNYFRLYEKLSGMTGTAMTEASEFMQIYKLGVIPIPTNKKMQRIDQSDLIYKSEGGKFIAVANDIVERHKKGQPVLVGTVSVEKSEELSSILKKRGVPHEVLNAKQHEREAAIIARAGTIGAVTVATNMAGRGTDIMLGGNPEFMADFELQRKGLNPADSPEEYEKAWPDEIAKQKAAVAKEHEEVVSFGGLYVLGTERHESRRIDNQLRGRSGRQGDPGESRFYLSLQDDLMRRFNSGLVERFLGAAGMPEETPLESKIVSNAIKSAQTQVESLNFEMRKNVLKYDDVMNKQREVVYSERREVLEGVDIKELVEVSLEETITAYVDSATATGVAEDWDLKTLWNALKVLYPISFTDEEMLAEIGGAVALDSEYLLEKILQDSRAAYEKRESDLTPTVMRELERKILLSVLDRKWREHLYEMDYLQEGIGLRAMAQRDPLVEYQREGFDLFTAMMDAVKEELVSFVFHVEVQVEGDQVGAKGLTPAPAPVAELKYSAADIEPSAAGGTSKNAPCPCGSGKKFKRCHGES
;
A
#
# COMPACT_ATOMS: atom_id res chain seq x y z
N MET A 1 -12.06 29.98 -4.52
CA MET A 1 -10.82 29.66 -5.23
C MET A 1 -9.68 30.42 -4.57
N GLY A 2 -8.75 29.68 -3.95
CA GLY A 2 -7.58 30.25 -3.29
C GLY A 2 -6.60 30.87 -4.28
N LEU A 3 -5.65 31.67 -3.76
CA LEU A 3 -4.60 32.27 -4.60
C LEU A 3 -3.76 31.19 -5.32
N LEU A 4 -3.53 30.07 -4.66
CA LEU A 4 -2.83 28.87 -5.20
C LEU A 4 -3.57 28.30 -6.43
N ASP A 5 -4.90 28.16 -6.38
CA ASP A 5 -5.70 27.69 -7.52
C ASP A 5 -5.57 28.59 -8.74
N LYS A 6 -5.44 29.91 -8.55
CA LYS A 6 -5.25 30.86 -9.64
C LYS A 6 -3.85 30.75 -10.26
N VAL A 7 -2.82 30.48 -9.46
CA VAL A 7 -1.44 30.29 -9.91
C VAL A 7 -1.28 28.97 -10.67
N LEU A 8 -1.85 27.89 -10.15
CA LEU A 8 -1.84 26.57 -10.80
C LEU A 8 -2.53 26.60 -12.17
N ARG A 9 -3.63 27.37 -12.31
CA ARG A 9 -4.37 27.52 -13.58
C ARG A 9 -3.76 28.50 -14.57
N ALA A 10 -2.90 29.40 -14.12
CA ALA A 10 -2.30 30.41 -15.01
C ALA A 10 -1.43 29.83 -16.15
N GLY A 11 -0.93 28.58 -15.97
CA GLY A 11 -0.14 27.84 -16.97
C GLY A 11 -0.93 26.84 -17.85
N GLU A 12 -2.16 26.46 -17.48
CA GLU A 12 -2.94 25.40 -18.14
C GLU A 12 -3.14 25.63 -19.63
N GLY A 13 -3.54 26.86 -20.03
CA GLY A 13 -3.76 27.19 -21.43
C GLY A 13 -2.50 27.11 -22.29
N LYS A 14 -1.32 27.38 -21.72
CA LYS A 14 -0.03 27.26 -22.41
C LYS A 14 0.36 25.78 -22.55
N ALA A 15 0.18 24.99 -21.51
CA ALA A 15 0.46 23.57 -21.53
C ALA A 15 -0.42 22.84 -22.57
N ILE A 16 -1.73 23.09 -22.56
CA ILE A 16 -2.66 22.51 -23.54
C ILE A 16 -2.27 22.88 -24.97
N LYS A 17 -1.89 24.14 -25.23
CA LYS A 17 -1.42 24.56 -26.56
C LYS A 17 -0.13 23.84 -27.00
N GLN A 18 0.79 23.61 -26.06
CA GLN A 18 2.01 22.87 -26.37
C GLN A 18 1.70 21.41 -26.70
N LEU A 19 0.82 20.76 -25.94
CA LEU A 19 0.38 19.39 -26.18
C LEU A 19 -0.36 19.26 -27.51
N ALA A 20 -1.24 20.22 -27.85
CA ALA A 20 -1.93 20.26 -29.13
C ALA A 20 -0.93 20.39 -30.32
N LYS A 21 0.17 21.13 -30.14
CA LYS A 21 1.23 21.21 -31.15
C LYS A 21 1.93 19.84 -31.33
N ILE A 22 2.20 19.13 -30.26
CA ILE A 22 2.77 17.76 -30.35
C ILE A 22 1.83 16.85 -31.14
N ALA A 23 0.53 16.85 -30.84
CA ALA A 23 -0.44 16.04 -31.59
C ALA A 23 -0.44 16.39 -33.09
N GLN A 24 -0.30 17.68 -33.45
CA GLN A 24 -0.15 18.09 -34.85
C GLN A 24 1.16 17.59 -35.49
N GLU A 25 2.26 17.51 -34.71
CA GLU A 25 3.52 16.95 -35.20
C GLU A 25 3.41 15.43 -35.41
N VAL A 26 2.74 14.70 -34.51
CA VAL A 26 2.43 13.28 -34.69
C VAL A 26 1.64 13.02 -35.97
N ASN A 27 0.62 13.87 -36.25
CA ASN A 27 -0.20 13.75 -37.46
C ASN A 27 0.59 13.90 -38.77
N LYS A 28 1.73 14.60 -38.75
CA LYS A 28 2.60 14.73 -39.96
C LYS A 28 3.27 13.39 -40.34
N PHE A 29 3.53 12.52 -39.37
CA PHE A 29 4.13 11.21 -39.60
C PHE A 29 3.11 10.17 -40.07
N GLU A 30 1.80 10.38 -39.85
CA GLU A 30 0.78 9.34 -40.02
C GLU A 30 0.78 8.71 -41.42
N SER A 31 0.83 9.51 -42.47
CA SER A 31 0.84 8.98 -43.85
C SER A 31 2.04 8.10 -44.16
N GLN A 32 3.23 8.47 -43.67
CA GLN A 32 4.44 7.69 -43.81
C GLN A 32 4.37 6.38 -43.05
N ILE A 33 3.85 6.42 -41.84
CA ILE A 33 3.76 5.21 -40.98
C ILE A 33 2.72 4.23 -41.51
N ILE A 34 1.57 4.68 -41.97
CA ILE A 34 0.52 3.82 -42.58
C ILE A 34 1.05 3.01 -43.79
N SER A 35 1.99 3.56 -44.57
CA SER A 35 2.54 2.90 -45.73
C SER A 35 3.52 1.76 -45.40
N LEU A 36 3.96 1.62 -44.15
CA LEU A 36 4.88 0.56 -43.74
C LEU A 36 4.13 -0.78 -43.56
N ASP A 37 4.80 -1.88 -43.96
CA ASP A 37 4.34 -3.21 -43.60
C ASP A 37 4.58 -3.52 -42.10
N ASP A 38 4.07 -4.63 -41.63
CA ASP A 38 4.16 -4.99 -40.20
C ASP A 38 5.60 -5.17 -39.70
N ASN A 39 6.49 -5.72 -40.54
CA ASN A 39 7.88 -5.90 -40.18
C ASN A 39 8.63 -4.57 -40.14
N ALA A 40 8.40 -3.69 -41.10
CA ALA A 40 8.99 -2.36 -41.13
C ALA A 40 8.48 -1.49 -39.97
N LEU A 41 7.22 -1.65 -39.59
CA LEU A 41 6.62 -0.96 -38.43
C LEU A 41 7.25 -1.45 -37.13
N ARG A 42 7.42 -2.75 -36.96
CA ARG A 42 8.13 -3.37 -35.82
C ARG A 42 9.59 -2.93 -35.73
N ASP A 43 10.30 -2.85 -36.85
CA ASP A 43 11.71 -2.47 -36.92
C ASP A 43 11.94 -1.01 -36.51
N LYS A 44 10.89 -0.15 -36.50
CA LYS A 44 10.97 1.20 -35.94
C LYS A 44 11.42 1.20 -34.48
N THR A 45 11.03 0.19 -33.72
CA THR A 45 11.44 0.06 -32.31
C THR A 45 12.95 -0.06 -32.18
N ASN A 46 13.59 -0.89 -33.01
CA ASN A 46 15.05 -1.05 -33.02
C ASN A 46 15.73 0.27 -33.39
N LYS A 47 15.22 0.95 -34.43
CA LYS A 47 15.75 2.24 -34.87
C LYS A 47 15.63 3.32 -33.78
N PHE A 48 14.54 3.34 -33.01
CA PHE A 48 14.39 4.25 -31.88
C PHE A 48 15.37 3.91 -30.74
N LYS A 49 15.56 2.63 -30.42
CA LYS A 49 16.59 2.20 -29.45
C LYS A 49 18.00 2.64 -29.87
N GLU A 50 18.35 2.49 -31.15
CA GLU A 50 19.64 2.97 -31.70
C GLU A 50 19.79 4.49 -31.63
N ARG A 51 18.77 5.25 -32.04
CA ARG A 51 18.77 6.72 -31.95
C ARG A 51 18.93 7.20 -30.52
N TYR A 52 18.22 6.59 -29.59
CA TYR A 52 18.35 6.90 -28.16
C TYR A 52 19.75 6.57 -27.62
N ALA A 53 20.32 5.40 -27.97
CA ALA A 53 21.69 5.01 -27.62
C ALA A 53 22.74 5.97 -28.17
N ASN A 54 22.48 6.58 -29.34
CA ASN A 54 23.30 7.60 -29.96
C ASN A 54 23.09 9.03 -29.40
N GLY A 55 22.30 9.16 -28.29
CA GLY A 55 22.13 10.40 -27.55
C GLY A 55 20.93 11.27 -27.99
N GLU A 56 20.05 10.79 -28.86
CA GLU A 56 18.82 11.52 -29.21
C GLU A 56 17.83 11.45 -28.05
N SER A 57 17.21 12.58 -27.71
CA SER A 57 16.26 12.64 -26.58
C SER A 57 14.92 11.94 -26.91
N LEU A 58 14.25 11.40 -25.89
CA LEU A 58 12.92 10.83 -26.06
C LEU A 58 11.89 11.87 -26.53
N ASP A 59 12.03 13.13 -26.15
CA ASP A 59 11.16 14.23 -26.62
C ASP A 59 11.28 14.46 -28.16
N SER A 60 12.48 14.25 -28.72
CA SER A 60 12.70 14.34 -30.17
C SER A 60 12.08 13.14 -30.90
N ILE A 61 12.17 11.95 -30.34
CA ILE A 61 11.64 10.69 -30.88
C ILE A 61 10.10 10.62 -30.75
N LEU A 62 9.51 11.31 -29.75
CA LEU A 62 8.10 11.23 -29.37
C LEU A 62 7.13 11.34 -30.54
N PRO A 63 7.19 12.34 -31.47
CA PRO A 63 6.16 12.48 -32.49
C PRO A 63 6.11 11.27 -33.43
N GLU A 64 7.26 10.74 -33.85
CA GLU A 64 7.35 9.56 -34.72
C GLU A 64 6.93 8.28 -33.96
N ALA A 65 7.38 8.11 -32.71
CA ALA A 65 7.04 6.96 -31.88
C ALA A 65 5.52 6.88 -31.61
N PHE A 66 4.87 8.01 -31.31
CA PHE A 66 3.43 8.05 -31.10
C PHE A 66 2.64 7.73 -32.38
N ALA A 67 3.13 8.14 -33.54
CA ALA A 67 2.53 7.75 -34.81
C ALA A 67 2.65 6.23 -35.06
N VAL A 68 3.77 5.61 -34.68
CA VAL A 68 3.99 4.15 -34.76
C VAL A 68 3.02 3.41 -33.82
N VAL A 69 2.88 3.83 -32.56
CA VAL A 69 1.92 3.22 -31.62
C VAL A 69 0.48 3.38 -32.07
N ARG A 70 0.12 4.56 -32.61
CA ARG A 70 -1.22 4.84 -33.16
C ARG A 70 -1.59 3.87 -34.28
N GLU A 71 -0.68 3.61 -35.21
CA GLU A 71 -0.91 2.66 -36.31
C GLU A 71 -0.93 1.21 -35.82
N ALA A 72 -0.03 0.86 -34.90
CA ALA A 72 0.00 -0.47 -34.29
C ALA A 72 -1.33 -0.76 -33.56
N ALA A 73 -1.84 0.18 -32.77
CA ALA A 73 -3.12 0.04 -32.07
C ALA A 73 -4.30 -0.11 -33.06
N LYS A 74 -4.26 0.62 -34.17
CA LYS A 74 -5.27 0.49 -35.23
C LYS A 74 -5.24 -0.90 -35.88
N ARG A 75 -4.03 -1.47 -36.13
CA ARG A 75 -3.89 -2.80 -36.75
C ARG A 75 -4.24 -3.93 -35.80
N THR A 76 -3.86 -3.83 -34.51
CA THR A 76 -4.02 -4.91 -33.54
C THR A 76 -5.35 -4.88 -32.80
N LEU A 77 -5.86 -3.68 -32.47
CA LEU A 77 -7.07 -3.49 -31.67
C LEU A 77 -8.24 -2.91 -32.48
N GLY A 78 -8.02 -2.45 -33.72
CA GLY A 78 -9.00 -1.68 -34.47
C GLY A 78 -9.22 -0.26 -33.93
N GLN A 79 -8.40 0.21 -32.99
CA GLN A 79 -8.55 1.47 -32.27
C GLN A 79 -7.44 2.47 -32.66
N ARG A 80 -7.82 3.57 -33.31
CA ARG A 80 -6.89 4.65 -33.62
C ARG A 80 -6.99 5.74 -32.56
N HIS A 81 -5.87 6.11 -31.95
CA HIS A 81 -5.84 7.20 -30.96
C HIS A 81 -6.35 8.53 -31.54
N TYR A 82 -7.21 9.21 -30.82
CA TYR A 82 -7.63 10.58 -31.13
C TYR A 82 -6.52 11.60 -30.79
N ASP A 83 -6.60 12.80 -31.34
CA ASP A 83 -5.61 13.85 -31.06
C ASP A 83 -5.57 14.24 -29.58
N VAL A 84 -6.72 14.26 -28.90
CA VAL A 84 -6.78 14.50 -27.44
C VAL A 84 -6.10 13.38 -26.64
N GLN A 85 -6.12 12.15 -27.14
CA GLN A 85 -5.41 11.03 -26.53
C GLN A 85 -3.89 11.14 -26.74
N LEU A 86 -3.42 11.63 -27.88
CA LEU A 86 -2.01 11.97 -28.08
C LEU A 86 -1.54 13.06 -27.11
N MET A 87 -2.41 14.07 -26.85
CA MET A 87 -2.13 15.11 -25.85
C MET A 87 -2.01 14.51 -24.45
N GLY A 88 -2.90 13.58 -24.08
CA GLY A 88 -2.85 12.85 -22.83
C GLY A 88 -1.56 12.05 -22.67
N GLY A 89 -1.18 11.28 -23.68
CA GLY A 89 0.08 10.51 -23.72
C GLY A 89 1.32 11.38 -23.57
N ALA A 90 1.34 12.55 -24.22
CA ALA A 90 2.44 13.51 -24.10
C ALA A 90 2.49 14.17 -22.72
N ALA A 91 1.35 14.41 -22.06
CA ALA A 91 1.30 14.91 -20.70
C ALA A 91 1.88 13.88 -19.71
N LEU A 92 1.53 12.60 -19.87
CA LEU A 92 2.08 11.49 -19.07
C LEU A 92 3.59 11.35 -19.28
N HIS A 93 4.07 11.38 -20.52
CA HIS A 93 5.52 11.31 -20.81
C HIS A 93 6.31 12.42 -20.09
N ARG A 94 5.72 13.59 -19.93
CA ARG A 94 6.33 14.74 -19.25
C ARG A 94 6.20 14.73 -17.73
N GLY A 95 5.79 13.61 -17.13
CA GLY A 95 5.68 13.48 -15.68
C GLY A 95 4.53 14.31 -15.09
N ASN A 96 3.38 14.36 -15.76
CA ASN A 96 2.18 15.05 -15.27
C ASN A 96 1.03 14.06 -15.09
N ILE A 97 -0.01 14.51 -14.42
CA ILE A 97 -1.29 13.82 -14.37
C ILE A 97 -2.15 14.32 -15.55
N ALA A 98 -2.55 13.40 -16.42
CA ALA A 98 -3.53 13.67 -17.46
C ALA A 98 -4.95 13.50 -16.90
N GLU A 99 -5.66 14.60 -16.59
CA GLU A 99 -7.07 14.48 -16.24
C GLU A 99 -7.89 14.31 -17.52
N MET A 100 -8.29 13.08 -17.78
CA MET A 100 -9.15 12.69 -18.90
C MET A 100 -10.46 12.16 -18.37
N LYS A 101 -11.58 12.71 -18.85
CA LYS A 101 -12.90 12.26 -18.38
C LYS A 101 -13.08 10.77 -18.58
N THR A 102 -13.87 10.16 -17.71
CA THR A 102 -14.17 8.71 -17.80
C THR A 102 -14.77 8.39 -19.18
N GLY A 103 -14.34 7.28 -19.78
CA GLY A 103 -14.75 6.90 -21.14
C GLY A 103 -13.93 7.53 -22.28
N GLU A 104 -12.91 8.36 -22.01
CA GLU A 104 -12.00 8.92 -23.02
C GLU A 104 -10.84 7.97 -23.41
N GLY A 105 -10.86 6.72 -22.97
CA GLY A 105 -9.89 5.71 -23.37
C GLY A 105 -8.50 5.85 -22.72
N LYS A 106 -8.45 6.15 -21.41
CA LYS A 106 -7.19 6.30 -20.65
C LYS A 106 -6.27 5.09 -20.80
N THR A 107 -6.80 3.87 -20.74
CA THR A 107 -6.03 2.62 -20.89
C THR A 107 -5.28 2.58 -22.25
N LEU A 108 -5.95 3.00 -23.33
CA LEU A 108 -5.30 3.08 -24.64
C LEU A 108 -4.24 4.19 -24.67
N VAL A 109 -4.48 5.32 -23.99
CA VAL A 109 -3.53 6.44 -23.90
C VAL A 109 -2.22 6.02 -23.24
N SER A 110 -2.25 5.17 -22.23
CA SER A 110 -1.05 4.71 -21.52
C SER A 110 -0.06 4.00 -22.43
N THR A 111 -0.52 3.41 -23.53
CA THR A 111 0.36 2.71 -24.49
C THR A 111 1.38 3.63 -25.14
N LEU A 112 1.03 4.91 -25.34
CA LEU A 112 1.89 5.92 -25.97
C LEU A 112 3.17 6.21 -25.14
N PRO A 113 3.05 6.71 -23.89
CA PRO A 113 4.22 6.98 -23.05
C PRO A 113 4.92 5.69 -22.60
N ALA A 114 4.19 4.58 -22.42
CA ALA A 114 4.79 3.31 -22.05
C ALA A 114 5.76 2.83 -23.13
N TYR A 115 5.33 2.80 -24.38
CA TYR A 115 6.19 2.43 -25.52
C TYR A 115 7.43 3.35 -25.62
N LEU A 116 7.22 4.67 -25.61
CA LEU A 116 8.29 5.63 -25.73
C LEU A 116 9.37 5.50 -24.65
N ASN A 117 8.95 5.30 -23.40
CA ASN A 117 9.90 5.18 -22.30
C ASN A 117 10.51 3.76 -22.21
N ALA A 118 9.86 2.72 -22.72
CA ALA A 118 10.40 1.37 -22.81
C ALA A 118 11.61 1.29 -23.77
N ILE A 119 11.74 2.23 -24.71
CA ILE A 119 12.90 2.33 -25.62
C ILE A 119 14.21 2.47 -24.84
N THR A 120 14.20 3.05 -23.64
CA THR A 120 15.38 3.19 -22.79
C THR A 120 15.95 1.85 -22.30
N GLY A 121 15.19 0.77 -22.33
CA GLY A 121 15.56 -0.53 -21.77
C GLY A 121 15.54 -0.61 -20.24
N LYS A 122 15.24 0.49 -19.53
CA LYS A 122 15.23 0.54 -18.06
C LYS A 122 13.94 -0.02 -17.42
N GLY A 123 12.90 -0.29 -18.20
CA GLY A 123 11.60 -0.77 -17.74
C GLY A 123 10.59 0.35 -17.44
N VAL A 124 9.32 0.03 -17.66
CA VAL A 124 8.18 0.89 -17.37
C VAL A 124 7.16 0.10 -16.57
N HIS A 125 6.68 0.65 -15.46
CA HIS A 125 5.61 0.06 -14.67
C HIS A 125 4.29 0.76 -14.97
N ILE A 126 3.24 -0.02 -15.24
CA ILE A 126 1.86 0.48 -15.34
C ILE A 126 1.11 -0.03 -14.13
N VAL A 127 0.73 0.89 -13.27
CA VAL A 127 0.14 0.61 -11.97
C VAL A 127 -1.37 0.77 -12.02
N THR A 128 -2.10 -0.23 -11.55
CA THR A 128 -3.56 -0.23 -11.48
C THR A 128 -4.05 -0.65 -10.10
N VAL A 129 -5.37 -0.56 -9.86
CA VAL A 129 -5.95 -0.74 -8.52
C VAL A 129 -6.20 -2.19 -8.11
N ASN A 130 -6.25 -3.15 -9.05
CA ASN A 130 -6.46 -4.57 -8.72
C ASN A 130 -5.89 -5.52 -9.77
N ASP A 131 -5.72 -6.80 -9.40
CA ASP A 131 -5.15 -7.85 -10.24
C ASP A 131 -5.96 -8.09 -11.52
N TYR A 132 -7.29 -8.02 -11.45
CA TYR A 132 -8.15 -8.19 -12.63
C TYR A 132 -7.84 -7.16 -13.72
N LEU A 133 -7.68 -5.88 -13.34
CA LEU A 133 -7.31 -4.84 -14.29
C LEU A 133 -5.89 -4.99 -14.78
N ALA A 134 -4.95 -5.37 -13.90
CA ALA A 134 -3.56 -5.61 -14.28
C ALA A 134 -3.46 -6.72 -15.35
N GLU A 135 -4.14 -7.84 -15.15
CA GLU A 135 -4.17 -8.96 -16.09
C GLU A 135 -4.87 -8.58 -17.39
N ARG A 136 -6.09 -8.02 -17.32
CA ARG A 136 -6.86 -7.60 -18.49
C ARG A 136 -6.10 -6.59 -19.35
N ASP A 137 -5.54 -5.56 -18.74
CA ASP A 137 -4.91 -4.45 -19.47
C ASP A 137 -3.54 -4.87 -20.03
N SER A 138 -2.79 -5.73 -19.33
CA SER A 138 -1.55 -6.32 -19.83
C SER A 138 -1.80 -7.20 -21.06
N GLU A 139 -2.90 -7.93 -21.09
CA GLU A 139 -3.24 -8.77 -22.23
C GLU A 139 -3.79 -7.95 -23.39
N TRP A 140 -4.71 -7.03 -23.11
CA TRP A 140 -5.35 -6.21 -24.13
C TRP A 140 -4.40 -5.20 -24.76
N MET A 141 -3.77 -4.31 -23.98
CA MET A 141 -2.79 -3.33 -24.47
C MET A 141 -1.46 -3.97 -24.84
N GLY A 142 -1.13 -5.07 -24.20
CA GLY A 142 0.07 -5.87 -24.51
C GLY A 142 0.13 -6.33 -25.96
N ARG A 143 -1.01 -6.51 -26.65
CA ARG A 143 -1.06 -6.81 -28.08
C ARG A 143 -0.36 -5.73 -28.91
N VAL A 144 -0.53 -4.46 -28.56
CA VAL A 144 0.14 -3.34 -29.25
C VAL A 144 1.65 -3.39 -29.03
N HIS A 145 2.06 -3.58 -27.77
CA HIS A 145 3.47 -3.60 -27.39
C HIS A 145 4.21 -4.83 -27.98
N ARG A 146 3.62 -6.01 -27.87
CA ARG A 146 4.16 -7.26 -28.46
C ARG A 146 4.24 -7.19 -29.99
N PHE A 147 3.24 -6.58 -30.64
CA PHE A 147 3.28 -6.35 -32.08
C PHE A 147 4.48 -5.47 -32.49
N LEU A 148 4.83 -4.47 -31.68
CA LEU A 148 5.99 -3.59 -31.87
C LEU A 148 7.32 -4.20 -31.37
N GLY A 149 7.32 -5.45 -30.91
CA GLY A 149 8.53 -6.18 -30.50
C GLY A 149 8.99 -5.94 -29.06
N LEU A 150 8.15 -5.36 -28.21
CA LEU A 150 8.43 -5.20 -26.77
C LEU A 150 7.87 -6.38 -25.97
N LYS A 151 8.55 -6.73 -24.87
CA LYS A 151 8.11 -7.72 -23.91
C LYS A 151 7.17 -7.06 -22.88
N VAL A 152 6.09 -7.77 -22.53
CA VAL A 152 5.11 -7.32 -21.54
C VAL A 152 4.99 -8.39 -20.47
N GLY A 153 5.15 -7.99 -19.21
CA GLY A 153 4.93 -8.78 -18.01
C GLY A 153 3.73 -8.29 -17.21
N VAL A 154 3.24 -9.13 -16.32
CA VAL A 154 2.21 -8.78 -15.33
C VAL A 154 2.64 -9.35 -13.99
N ILE A 155 2.37 -8.62 -12.90
CA ILE A 155 2.57 -9.05 -11.52
C ILE A 155 1.19 -9.23 -10.88
N LEU A 156 0.93 -10.44 -10.41
CA LEU A 156 -0.29 -10.84 -9.71
C LEU A 156 0.05 -11.41 -8.34
N ALA A 157 -0.87 -11.34 -7.41
CA ALA A 157 -0.67 -11.78 -6.03
C ALA A 157 -0.26 -13.26 -5.90
N SER A 158 -0.77 -14.12 -6.80
CA SER A 158 -0.51 -15.58 -6.78
C SER A 158 0.83 -16.02 -7.36
N MET A 159 1.63 -15.10 -7.95
CA MET A 159 2.85 -15.44 -8.67
C MET A 159 4.03 -15.78 -7.73
N SER A 160 4.82 -16.77 -8.12
CA SER A 160 6.08 -17.12 -7.47
C SER A 160 7.18 -16.07 -7.72
N PRO A 161 8.24 -16.01 -6.90
CA PRO A 161 9.36 -15.09 -7.10
C PRO A 161 10.05 -15.22 -8.47
N THR A 162 10.14 -16.45 -9.01
CA THR A 162 10.73 -16.68 -10.33
C THR A 162 9.90 -16.06 -11.44
N GLU A 163 8.59 -16.27 -11.43
CA GLU A 163 7.67 -15.66 -12.40
C GLU A 163 7.67 -14.13 -12.31
N ARG A 164 7.70 -13.59 -11.07
CA ARG A 164 7.82 -12.14 -10.84
C ARG A 164 9.10 -11.56 -11.45
N ARG A 165 10.24 -12.23 -11.27
CA ARG A 165 11.53 -11.80 -11.84
C ARG A 165 11.49 -11.76 -13.36
N GLU A 166 10.89 -12.76 -14.00
CA GLU A 166 10.69 -12.77 -15.45
C GLU A 166 9.78 -11.62 -15.90
N ALA A 167 8.71 -11.34 -15.16
CA ALA A 167 7.78 -10.25 -15.45
C ALA A 167 8.45 -8.87 -15.30
N TYR A 168 9.26 -8.66 -14.27
CA TYR A 168 10.02 -7.42 -14.10
C TYR A 168 11.14 -7.25 -15.12
N ALA A 169 11.66 -8.33 -15.69
CA ALA A 169 12.65 -8.27 -16.78
C ALA A 169 12.03 -7.83 -18.11
N ALA A 170 10.71 -7.75 -18.24
CA ALA A 170 10.03 -7.25 -19.42
C ALA A 170 10.27 -5.74 -19.64
N ASP A 171 10.04 -5.24 -20.85
CA ASP A 171 10.15 -3.80 -21.18
C ASP A 171 9.05 -2.98 -20.49
N ILE A 172 7.86 -3.57 -20.34
CA ILE A 172 6.68 -2.98 -19.68
C ILE A 172 6.08 -4.01 -18.73
N THR A 173 5.86 -3.63 -17.47
CA THR A 173 5.29 -4.51 -16.45
C THR A 173 4.04 -3.88 -15.87
N TYR A 174 2.91 -4.62 -15.93
CA TYR A 174 1.65 -4.26 -15.29
C TYR A 174 1.56 -4.86 -13.90
N GLY A 175 0.90 -4.21 -12.97
CA GLY A 175 0.67 -4.73 -11.62
C GLY A 175 -0.10 -3.76 -10.76
N THR A 176 -0.41 -4.17 -9.54
CA THR A 176 -1.07 -3.29 -8.56
C THR A 176 -0.04 -2.51 -7.75
N ASN A 177 -0.46 -1.36 -7.20
CA ASN A 177 0.35 -0.57 -6.28
C ASN A 177 0.85 -1.39 -5.09
N ASN A 178 -0.01 -2.27 -4.56
CA ASN A 178 0.31 -3.11 -3.40
C ASN A 178 1.40 -4.15 -3.76
N GLU A 179 1.24 -4.87 -4.86
CA GLU A 179 2.21 -5.88 -5.28
C GLU A 179 3.58 -5.28 -5.60
N PHE A 180 3.62 -4.15 -6.30
CA PHE A 180 4.88 -3.44 -6.55
C PHE A 180 5.56 -2.98 -5.25
N GLY A 181 4.78 -2.44 -4.32
CA GLY A 181 5.32 -2.00 -3.03
C GLY A 181 5.76 -3.16 -2.13
N PHE A 182 5.01 -4.27 -2.11
CA PHE A 182 5.42 -5.47 -1.37
C PHE A 182 6.64 -6.14 -1.97
N ASP A 183 6.79 -6.17 -3.30
CA ASP A 183 8.00 -6.69 -3.94
C ASP A 183 9.23 -5.84 -3.58
N TYR A 184 9.07 -4.50 -3.52
CA TYR A 184 10.13 -3.62 -3.02
C TYR A 184 10.53 -3.96 -1.59
N LEU A 185 9.57 -4.17 -0.69
CA LEU A 185 9.87 -4.54 0.68
C LEU A 185 10.52 -5.92 0.77
N ARG A 186 10.04 -6.91 -0.02
CA ARG A 186 10.63 -8.27 -0.09
C ARG A 186 12.08 -8.23 -0.59
N ASP A 187 12.37 -7.46 -1.62
CA ASP A 187 13.72 -7.31 -2.18
C ASP A 187 14.70 -6.72 -1.15
N ASN A 188 14.21 -5.81 -0.28
CA ASN A 188 15.02 -5.24 0.80
C ASN A 188 15.13 -6.16 2.03
N MET A 189 14.48 -7.33 2.01
CA MET A 189 14.64 -8.41 3.01
C MET A 189 15.38 -9.62 2.43
N ALA A 190 15.74 -9.60 1.13
CA ALA A 190 16.38 -10.72 0.43
C ALA A 190 17.83 -10.93 0.91
N TRP A 191 18.31 -12.17 0.98
CA TRP A 191 19.66 -12.53 1.45
C TRP A 191 20.66 -12.70 0.30
N SER A 192 20.18 -12.68 -0.93
CA SER A 192 21.03 -12.67 -2.12
C SER A 192 20.40 -11.84 -3.24
N LEU A 193 21.22 -11.32 -4.15
CA LEU A 193 20.72 -10.63 -5.35
C LEU A 193 19.86 -11.54 -6.23
N ALA A 194 20.11 -12.85 -6.19
CA ALA A 194 19.33 -13.83 -6.91
C ALA A 194 17.90 -13.96 -6.40
N ASP A 195 17.61 -13.54 -5.18
CA ASP A 195 16.27 -13.54 -4.58
C ASP A 195 15.51 -12.25 -4.90
N CYS A 196 16.18 -11.16 -5.24
CA CYS A 196 15.54 -9.91 -5.65
C CYS A 196 14.81 -10.08 -6.99
N VAL A 197 13.63 -9.49 -7.10
CA VAL A 197 12.78 -9.60 -8.28
C VAL A 197 12.70 -8.31 -9.08
N GLN A 198 12.75 -7.14 -8.42
CA GLN A 198 12.62 -5.83 -9.07
C GLN A 198 13.95 -5.34 -9.68
N ARG A 199 13.79 -4.50 -10.70
CA ARG A 199 14.85 -3.63 -11.22
C ARG A 199 14.74 -2.23 -10.60
N ALA A 200 15.61 -1.30 -11.01
CA ALA A 200 15.52 0.09 -10.61
C ALA A 200 14.19 0.74 -11.02
N HIS A 201 13.71 1.70 -10.21
CA HIS A 201 12.44 2.41 -10.38
C HIS A 201 12.59 3.56 -11.40
N ASN A 202 12.49 3.25 -12.71
CA ASN A 202 12.70 4.24 -13.77
C ASN A 202 11.44 5.09 -14.03
N PHE A 203 10.34 4.48 -14.53
CA PHE A 203 9.12 5.22 -14.87
C PHE A 203 7.87 4.45 -14.46
N ALA A 204 6.97 5.13 -13.74
CA ALA A 204 5.64 4.61 -13.44
C ALA A 204 4.53 5.46 -14.05
N ILE A 205 3.54 4.79 -14.63
CA ILE A 205 2.27 5.37 -15.07
C ILE A 205 1.18 4.81 -14.17
N VAL A 206 0.59 5.64 -13.33
CA VAL A 206 -0.44 5.23 -12.38
C VAL A 206 -1.83 5.48 -12.97
N ASP A 207 -2.56 4.41 -13.26
CA ASP A 207 -3.98 4.53 -13.63
C ASP A 207 -4.85 4.70 -12.39
N GLU A 208 -5.93 5.47 -12.51
CA GLU A 208 -6.75 5.91 -11.39
C GLU A 208 -5.89 6.52 -10.24
N VAL A 209 -4.99 7.42 -10.63
CA VAL A 209 -3.96 8.00 -9.75
C VAL A 209 -4.52 8.64 -8.47
N ASP A 210 -5.73 9.15 -8.51
CA ASP A 210 -6.43 9.72 -7.37
C ASP A 210 -6.90 8.64 -6.36
N SER A 211 -7.18 7.41 -6.81
CA SER A 211 -7.41 6.30 -5.89
C SER A 211 -6.15 5.91 -5.16
N ILE A 212 -5.11 5.63 -5.95
CA ILE A 212 -3.87 5.05 -5.42
C ILE A 212 -3.12 6.06 -4.56
N LEU A 213 -2.91 7.29 -5.06
CA LEU A 213 -2.07 8.28 -4.39
C LEU A 213 -2.81 9.16 -3.37
N ILE A 214 -4.14 9.12 -3.32
CA ILE A 214 -4.93 9.89 -2.37
C ILE A 214 -5.73 8.97 -1.43
N ASP A 215 -6.61 8.10 -1.97
CA ASP A 215 -7.50 7.30 -1.12
C ASP A 215 -6.77 6.20 -0.37
N GLU A 216 -5.96 5.41 -1.07
CA GLU A 216 -5.19 4.30 -0.50
C GLU A 216 -3.95 4.76 0.28
N ALA A 217 -3.43 5.96 -0.01
CA ALA A 217 -2.26 6.54 0.64
C ALA A 217 -2.52 7.05 2.07
N ARG A 218 -3.41 6.40 2.82
CA ARG A 218 -3.72 6.68 4.24
C ARG A 218 -2.97 5.77 5.19
N THR A 219 -2.68 4.56 4.75
CA THR A 219 -1.97 3.55 5.53
C THR A 219 -0.71 3.10 4.80
N PRO A 220 0.38 2.79 5.51
CA PRO A 220 1.57 2.23 4.89
C PRO A 220 1.34 0.78 4.45
N LEU A 221 2.18 0.31 3.53
CA LEU A 221 2.36 -1.11 3.26
C LEU A 221 3.22 -1.70 4.37
N ILE A 222 2.77 -2.79 4.96
CA ILE A 222 3.46 -3.44 6.08
C ILE A 222 3.60 -4.92 5.80
N ILE A 223 4.82 -5.44 5.94
CA ILE A 223 5.09 -6.87 6.04
C ILE A 223 5.36 -7.18 7.51
N SER A 224 4.59 -8.08 8.09
CA SER A 224 4.78 -8.56 9.45
C SER A 224 4.97 -10.07 9.48
N GLY A 225 5.70 -10.54 10.46
CA GLY A 225 5.96 -11.96 10.70
C GLY A 225 5.85 -12.30 12.18
N PRO A 226 5.94 -13.59 12.54
CA PRO A 226 5.91 -14.00 13.92
C PRO A 226 7.08 -13.37 14.70
N ALA A 227 6.79 -12.78 15.85
CA ALA A 227 7.82 -12.33 16.78
C ALA A 227 8.47 -13.53 17.48
N ASP A 228 9.71 -13.37 17.94
CA ASP A 228 10.40 -14.39 18.71
C ASP A 228 9.61 -14.76 19.97
N LYS A 229 9.63 -16.05 20.31
CA LYS A 229 8.75 -16.75 21.26
C LYS A 229 8.66 -16.12 22.66
N ALA A 230 7.88 -15.06 22.81
CA ALA A 230 7.51 -14.49 24.11
C ALA A 230 6.41 -15.29 24.85
N THR A 231 5.82 -16.30 24.22
CA THR A 231 4.70 -17.13 24.72
C THR A 231 4.93 -17.68 26.13
N LYS A 232 6.16 -18.06 26.46
CA LYS A 232 6.54 -18.57 27.78
C LYS A 232 6.34 -17.50 28.87
N TRP A 233 6.71 -16.25 28.61
CA TRP A 233 6.63 -15.19 29.61
C TRP A 233 5.18 -14.78 29.90
N TYR A 234 4.30 -14.74 28.92
CA TYR A 234 2.87 -14.48 29.19
C TYR A 234 2.24 -15.50 30.13
N LEU A 235 2.52 -16.80 29.94
CA LEU A 235 2.06 -17.87 30.84
C LEU A 235 2.67 -17.74 32.22
N GLU A 236 3.96 -17.47 32.33
CA GLU A 236 4.69 -17.32 33.58
C GLU A 236 4.16 -16.14 34.40
N PHE A 237 3.99 -14.98 33.77
CA PHE A 237 3.43 -13.80 34.42
C PHE A 237 1.93 -13.93 34.73
N ALA A 238 1.13 -14.58 33.93
CA ALA A 238 -0.27 -14.88 34.25
C ALA A 238 -0.40 -15.75 35.52
N ASN A 239 0.46 -16.75 35.66
CA ASN A 239 0.52 -17.59 36.83
C ASN A 239 1.05 -16.85 38.08
N LEU A 240 2.05 -16.00 37.92
CA LEU A 240 2.66 -15.21 38.99
C LEU A 240 1.70 -14.16 39.51
N VAL A 241 1.05 -13.38 38.63
CA VAL A 241 0.05 -12.37 39.01
C VAL A 241 -1.17 -12.99 39.68
N GLY A 242 -1.49 -14.25 39.39
CA GLY A 242 -2.50 -15.01 40.14
C GLY A 242 -2.24 -15.13 41.65
N LYS A 243 -0.97 -15.02 42.06
CA LYS A 243 -0.52 -15.10 43.47
C LYS A 243 -0.35 -13.75 44.15
N LEU A 244 -0.45 -12.65 43.38
CA LEU A 244 -0.33 -11.29 43.89
C LEU A 244 -1.71 -10.74 44.35
N ASN A 245 -1.70 -9.92 45.42
CA ASN A 245 -2.89 -9.36 46.05
C ASN A 245 -3.01 -7.85 45.79
N LEU A 246 -4.21 -7.39 45.41
CA LEU A 246 -4.56 -6.00 45.26
C LEU A 246 -4.40 -5.23 46.61
N GLY A 247 -3.84 -4.02 46.58
CA GLY A 247 -3.60 -3.15 47.74
C GLY A 247 -2.35 -3.49 48.55
N GLN A 248 -1.76 -4.67 48.38
CA GLN A 248 -0.50 -5.07 49.00
C GLN A 248 0.65 -5.13 48.01
N HIS A 249 0.44 -5.74 46.84
CA HIS A 249 1.48 -5.96 45.82
C HIS A 249 1.33 -5.03 44.61
N TYR A 250 0.11 -4.61 44.29
CA TYR A 250 -0.21 -3.69 43.21
C TYR A 250 -1.46 -2.88 43.49
N GLU A 251 -1.61 -1.76 42.81
CA GLU A 251 -2.77 -0.90 42.83
C GLU A 251 -3.42 -0.78 41.45
N VAL A 252 -4.72 -0.42 41.42
CA VAL A 252 -5.49 -0.30 40.18
C VAL A 252 -6.32 0.97 40.19
N ASP A 253 -6.13 1.84 39.22
CA ASP A 253 -7.03 2.99 38.97
C ASP A 253 -8.04 2.60 37.87
N ILE A 254 -9.24 2.21 38.27
CA ILE A 254 -10.31 1.80 37.36
C ILE A 254 -10.74 2.96 36.44
N LYS A 255 -10.67 4.22 36.93
CA LYS A 255 -11.11 5.40 36.16
C LYS A 255 -10.12 5.71 35.02
N LYS A 256 -8.83 5.60 35.30
CA LYS A 256 -7.76 5.85 34.33
C LYS A 256 -7.39 4.60 33.55
N ARG A 257 -7.92 3.43 33.92
CA ARG A 257 -7.56 2.10 33.36
C ARG A 257 -6.04 1.83 33.45
N THR A 258 -5.40 2.25 34.54
CA THR A 258 -3.97 2.04 34.78
C THR A 258 -3.74 1.12 35.98
N VAL A 259 -2.58 0.47 35.98
CA VAL A 259 -2.13 -0.38 37.09
C VAL A 259 -0.74 0.08 37.52
N GLY A 260 -0.44 -0.04 38.81
CA GLY A 260 0.87 0.27 39.38
C GLY A 260 1.32 -0.87 40.28
N ILE A 261 2.58 -1.32 40.14
CA ILE A 261 3.15 -2.31 41.06
C ILE A 261 3.72 -1.58 42.28
N LEU A 262 3.51 -2.15 43.47
CA LEU A 262 4.03 -1.63 44.71
C LEU A 262 5.36 -2.30 45.08
N GLU A 263 6.12 -1.72 46.01
CA GLU A 263 7.47 -2.18 46.38
C GLU A 263 7.49 -3.65 46.88
N GLU A 264 6.50 -4.08 47.69
CA GLU A 264 6.35 -5.46 48.07
C GLU A 264 6.03 -6.40 46.88
N GLY A 265 5.33 -5.88 45.88
CA GLY A 265 5.04 -6.58 44.63
C GLY A 265 6.28 -6.77 43.76
N VAL A 266 7.13 -5.76 43.64
CA VAL A 266 8.44 -5.83 42.96
C VAL A 266 9.30 -6.91 43.55
N SER A 267 9.51 -6.85 44.89
CA SER A 267 10.32 -7.86 45.59
C SER A 267 9.80 -9.29 45.42
N ARG A 268 8.47 -9.44 45.38
CA ARG A 268 7.85 -10.77 45.19
C ARG A 268 8.04 -11.30 43.76
N VAL A 269 8.06 -10.43 42.77
CA VAL A 269 8.33 -10.77 41.35
C VAL A 269 9.80 -11.15 41.18
N GLU A 270 10.72 -10.35 41.73
CA GLU A 270 12.16 -10.62 41.71
C GLU A 270 12.50 -11.98 42.35
N GLU A 271 11.93 -12.27 43.53
CA GLU A 271 12.09 -13.56 44.19
C GLU A 271 11.57 -14.73 43.32
N ALA A 272 10.41 -14.53 42.66
CA ALA A 272 9.80 -15.59 41.85
C ALA A 272 10.53 -15.86 40.55
N LEU A 273 11.15 -14.85 39.97
CA LEU A 273 11.91 -14.96 38.71
C LEU A 273 13.40 -15.26 38.94
N GLY A 274 13.89 -15.10 40.18
CA GLY A 274 15.30 -15.29 40.53
C GLY A 274 16.23 -14.19 39.98
N ILE A 275 15.72 -12.96 39.87
CA ILE A 275 16.44 -11.78 39.38
C ILE A 275 16.72 -10.81 40.53
N GLU A 276 17.81 -10.08 40.48
CA GLU A 276 18.20 -9.15 41.55
C GLU A 276 17.49 -7.78 41.44
N ASN A 277 17.18 -7.32 40.23
CA ASN A 277 16.53 -6.03 39.98
C ASN A 277 15.65 -6.07 38.74
N LEU A 278 14.33 -5.88 38.92
CA LEU A 278 13.34 -5.84 37.85
C LEU A 278 13.50 -4.64 36.90
N TYR A 279 14.06 -3.54 37.42
CA TYR A 279 14.24 -2.28 36.65
C TYR A 279 15.60 -2.18 35.94
N GLU A 280 16.40 -3.21 36.00
CA GLU A 280 17.63 -3.29 35.22
C GLU A 280 17.32 -3.35 33.73
N ALA A 281 18.18 -2.73 32.87
CA ALA A 281 17.94 -2.62 31.44
C ALA A 281 17.63 -3.97 30.73
N ALA A 282 18.33 -5.05 31.16
CA ALA A 282 18.08 -6.41 30.65
C ALA A 282 16.69 -6.98 31.01
N ASN A 283 16.08 -6.49 32.10
CA ASN A 283 14.82 -6.99 32.64
C ASN A 283 13.62 -6.07 32.27
N THR A 284 13.87 -4.94 31.63
CA THR A 284 12.82 -3.94 31.26
C THR A 284 11.63 -4.56 30.50
N PRO A 285 11.79 -5.52 29.56
CA PRO A 285 10.65 -6.15 28.89
C PRO A 285 9.73 -6.90 29.84
N MET A 286 10.25 -7.41 30.99
CA MET A 286 9.46 -8.14 31.99
C MET A 286 8.43 -7.25 32.65
N ILE A 287 8.69 -5.94 32.77
CA ILE A 287 7.75 -4.95 33.33
C ILE A 287 6.50 -4.85 32.45
N GLY A 288 6.66 -4.90 31.12
CA GLY A 288 5.55 -4.92 30.17
C GLY A 288 4.66 -6.15 30.35
N TYR A 289 5.25 -7.36 30.43
CA TYR A 289 4.49 -8.59 30.69
C TYR A 289 3.77 -8.57 32.03
N LEU A 290 4.42 -8.07 33.07
CA LEU A 290 3.83 -7.93 34.41
C LEU A 290 2.63 -6.99 34.39
N ASN A 291 2.79 -5.80 33.86
CA ASN A 291 1.72 -4.81 33.75
C ASN A 291 0.54 -5.33 32.94
N ASN A 292 0.79 -5.97 31.79
CA ASN A 292 -0.27 -6.55 30.98
C ASN A 292 -0.97 -7.72 31.68
N ALA A 293 -0.27 -8.55 32.43
CA ALA A 293 -0.90 -9.60 33.21
C ALA A 293 -1.79 -9.07 34.33
N ILE A 294 -1.38 -7.97 35.03
CA ILE A 294 -2.20 -7.31 36.05
C ILE A 294 -3.42 -6.63 35.37
N ARG A 295 -3.24 -5.92 34.26
CA ARG A 295 -4.33 -5.30 33.48
C ARG A 295 -5.34 -6.36 33.02
N ALA A 296 -4.86 -7.48 32.46
CA ALA A 296 -5.70 -8.58 32.03
C ALA A 296 -6.52 -9.18 33.18
N LYS A 297 -5.92 -9.30 34.38
CA LYS A 297 -6.59 -9.83 35.59
C LYS A 297 -7.68 -8.88 36.09
N GLU A 298 -7.39 -7.57 36.20
CA GLU A 298 -8.23 -6.63 36.95
C GLU A 298 -9.16 -5.79 36.08
N LEU A 299 -8.71 -5.34 34.94
CA LEU A 299 -9.40 -4.35 34.10
C LEU A 299 -10.23 -4.94 32.96
N PHE A 300 -9.96 -6.17 32.57
CA PHE A 300 -10.68 -6.85 31.48
C PHE A 300 -11.42 -8.09 31.96
N LYS A 301 -12.74 -8.13 31.76
CA LYS A 301 -13.61 -9.19 32.27
C LYS A 301 -14.22 -10.00 31.13
N ARG A 302 -14.16 -11.32 31.26
CA ARG A 302 -14.84 -12.25 30.36
C ARG A 302 -16.33 -11.97 30.30
N ASP A 303 -16.92 -12.15 29.13
CA ASP A 303 -18.34 -11.96 28.79
C ASP A 303 -18.81 -10.47 28.89
N LYS A 304 -17.86 -9.55 29.10
CA LYS A 304 -18.08 -8.11 29.07
C LYS A 304 -17.16 -7.42 28.06
N ASP A 305 -15.84 -7.49 28.25
CA ASP A 305 -14.84 -6.84 27.43
C ASP A 305 -14.37 -7.78 26.30
N TYR A 306 -14.48 -9.08 26.50
CA TYR A 306 -14.16 -10.13 25.50
C TYR A 306 -14.94 -11.41 25.80
N VAL A 307 -15.03 -12.28 24.76
CA VAL A 307 -15.59 -13.64 24.88
C VAL A 307 -14.56 -14.65 24.36
N VAL A 308 -14.68 -15.91 24.85
CA VAL A 308 -13.87 -17.02 24.32
C VAL A 308 -14.79 -17.98 23.59
N MET A 309 -14.60 -18.14 22.28
CA MET A 309 -15.37 -19.04 21.41
C MET A 309 -14.41 -19.83 20.51
N ASP A 310 -14.65 -21.13 20.39
CA ASP A 310 -13.88 -22.04 19.53
C ASP A 310 -12.35 -22.03 19.80
N GLY A 311 -11.94 -21.74 21.05
CA GLY A 311 -10.54 -21.62 21.45
C GLY A 311 -9.89 -20.27 21.08
N GLU A 312 -10.65 -19.29 20.58
CA GLU A 312 -10.18 -17.96 20.26
C GLU A 312 -10.78 -16.89 21.18
N LEU A 313 -10.01 -15.85 21.48
CA LEU A 313 -10.45 -14.67 22.22
C LEU A 313 -10.95 -13.61 21.23
N LEU A 314 -12.22 -13.22 21.37
CA LEU A 314 -12.86 -12.21 20.54
C LEU A 314 -13.20 -10.97 21.38
N ILE A 315 -12.81 -9.79 20.91
CA ILE A 315 -13.11 -8.51 21.59
C ILE A 315 -14.61 -8.22 21.46
N VAL A 316 -15.22 -7.70 22.55
CA VAL A 316 -16.58 -7.16 22.55
C VAL A 316 -16.48 -5.63 22.50
N ASP A 317 -17.12 -5.02 21.54
CA ASP A 317 -17.21 -3.56 21.43
C ASP A 317 -18.02 -2.98 22.60
N GLU A 318 -17.42 -2.08 23.35
CA GLU A 318 -18.02 -1.49 24.58
C GLU A 318 -19.31 -0.70 24.29
N HIS A 319 -19.47 -0.15 23.09
CA HIS A 319 -20.61 0.68 22.71
C HIS A 319 -21.74 -0.09 22.03
N THR A 320 -21.38 -1.09 21.22
CA THR A 320 -22.37 -1.84 20.40
C THR A 320 -22.68 -3.23 20.96
N GLY A 321 -21.84 -3.76 21.86
CA GLY A 321 -21.93 -5.12 22.38
C GLY A 321 -21.67 -6.21 21.31
N ARG A 322 -21.15 -5.83 20.15
CA ARG A 322 -20.83 -6.76 19.04
C ARG A 322 -19.44 -7.36 19.18
N MET A 323 -19.31 -8.62 18.80
CA MET A 323 -18.00 -9.26 18.70
C MET A 323 -17.23 -8.72 17.49
N LEU A 324 -15.99 -8.30 17.71
CA LEU A 324 -15.09 -7.78 16.69
C LEU A 324 -14.15 -8.91 16.23
N ALA A 325 -14.58 -9.69 15.24
CA ALA A 325 -13.75 -10.74 14.68
C ALA A 325 -12.51 -10.16 13.96
N GLY A 326 -11.35 -10.79 14.17
CA GLY A 326 -10.09 -10.37 13.54
C GLY A 326 -9.38 -9.18 14.22
N ARG A 327 -9.98 -8.54 15.23
CA ARG A 327 -9.32 -7.49 16.03
C ARG A 327 -8.65 -8.07 17.27
N ARG A 328 -7.51 -7.49 17.64
CA ARG A 328 -6.75 -7.86 18.85
C ARG A 328 -6.46 -6.59 19.68
N TYR A 329 -6.30 -6.74 20.98
CA TYR A 329 -5.76 -5.67 21.83
C TYR A 329 -4.27 -5.50 21.52
N SER A 330 -3.77 -4.26 21.58
CA SER A 330 -2.36 -3.91 21.36
C SER A 330 -1.46 -4.26 22.55
N ASP A 331 -0.14 -4.10 22.34
CA ASP A 331 0.91 -4.07 23.36
C ASP A 331 1.00 -5.35 24.23
N GLY A 332 0.73 -6.52 23.66
CA GLY A 332 0.79 -7.79 24.38
C GLY A 332 -0.40 -8.06 25.33
N LEU A 333 -1.37 -7.14 25.41
CA LEU A 333 -2.54 -7.32 26.29
C LEU A 333 -3.42 -8.49 25.80
N HIS A 334 -3.56 -8.68 24.48
CA HIS A 334 -4.34 -9.80 23.96
C HIS A 334 -3.75 -11.15 24.37
N GLN A 335 -2.43 -11.30 24.25
CA GLN A 335 -1.68 -12.48 24.67
C GLN A 335 -1.76 -12.69 26.19
N ALA A 336 -1.73 -11.62 26.98
CA ALA A 336 -1.94 -11.68 28.42
C ALA A 336 -3.34 -12.17 28.78
N LEU A 337 -4.36 -11.82 28.00
CA LEU A 337 -5.74 -12.31 28.15
C LEU A 337 -5.87 -13.77 27.69
N GLU A 338 -5.24 -14.16 26.56
CA GLU A 338 -5.14 -15.56 26.11
C GLU A 338 -4.49 -16.43 27.20
N ALA A 339 -3.37 -15.94 27.79
CA ALA A 339 -2.68 -16.60 28.90
C ALA A 339 -3.57 -16.72 30.15
N LYS A 340 -4.30 -15.67 30.51
CA LYS A 340 -5.28 -15.65 31.62
C LYS A 340 -6.37 -16.70 31.42
N GLU A 341 -6.92 -16.82 30.22
CA GLU A 341 -7.99 -17.77 29.88
C GLU A 341 -7.47 -19.19 29.58
N ARG A 342 -6.12 -19.40 29.57
CA ARG A 342 -5.44 -20.66 29.29
C ARG A 342 -5.83 -21.26 27.93
N ILE A 343 -6.00 -20.40 26.93
CA ILE A 343 -6.16 -20.80 25.54
C ILE A 343 -4.80 -20.68 24.84
N ASP A 344 -4.71 -21.19 23.61
CA ASP A 344 -3.49 -21.10 22.82
C ASP A 344 -3.12 -19.61 22.58
N ILE A 345 -1.94 -19.24 23.04
CA ILE A 345 -1.41 -17.88 22.85
C ILE A 345 -0.90 -17.79 21.41
N LYS A 346 -1.56 -16.94 20.62
CA LYS A 346 -1.13 -16.69 19.25
C LYS A 346 0.05 -15.71 19.26
N ASP A 347 1.08 -16.03 18.49
CA ASP A 347 2.26 -15.19 18.39
C ASP A 347 1.90 -13.76 17.99
N GLU A 348 2.62 -12.80 18.55
CA GLU A 348 2.55 -11.40 18.16
C GLU A 348 3.22 -11.25 16.80
N ASN A 349 2.61 -10.43 15.92
CA ASN A 349 3.26 -10.14 14.66
C ASN A 349 4.14 -8.91 14.86
N GLN A 350 5.41 -9.04 14.54
CA GLN A 350 6.35 -7.93 14.49
C GLN A 350 6.42 -7.35 13.09
N THR A 351 6.46 -6.02 12.97
CA THR A 351 6.73 -5.34 11.71
C THR A 351 8.15 -5.69 11.24
N LEU A 352 8.25 -6.31 10.07
CA LEU A 352 9.53 -6.66 9.46
C LEU A 352 10.00 -5.59 8.47
N ALA A 353 9.07 -5.02 7.70
CA ALA A 353 9.33 -3.95 6.76
C ALA A 353 8.07 -3.12 6.54
N THR A 354 8.23 -1.83 6.31
CA THR A 354 7.13 -0.91 6.06
C THR A 354 7.55 0.21 5.11
N ILE A 355 6.61 0.71 4.31
CA ILE A 355 6.77 1.92 3.49
C ILE A 355 5.41 2.53 3.19
N THR A 356 5.31 3.86 3.20
CA THR A 356 4.10 4.52 2.70
C THR A 356 4.07 4.52 1.17
N LEU A 357 2.85 4.49 0.59
CA LEU A 357 2.71 4.61 -0.87
C LEU A 357 3.33 5.91 -1.39
N GLN A 358 3.26 6.99 -0.60
CA GLN A 358 3.87 8.27 -0.94
C GLN A 358 5.38 8.13 -1.15
N ASN A 359 6.08 7.51 -0.21
CA ASN A 359 7.53 7.34 -0.29
C ASN A 359 7.91 6.29 -1.33
N TYR A 360 7.12 5.22 -1.48
CA TYR A 360 7.34 4.23 -2.53
C TYR A 360 7.31 4.86 -3.94
N PHE A 361 6.28 5.65 -4.28
CA PHE A 361 6.19 6.27 -5.59
C PHE A 361 7.20 7.39 -5.84
N ARG A 362 7.80 7.95 -4.79
CA ARG A 362 8.92 8.90 -4.90
C ARG A 362 10.25 8.23 -5.30
N LEU A 363 10.35 6.92 -5.23
CA LEU A 363 11.54 6.18 -5.69
C LEU A 363 11.70 6.21 -7.21
N TYR A 364 10.61 6.42 -7.97
CA TYR A 364 10.69 6.46 -9.41
C TYR A 364 11.38 7.73 -9.92
N GLU A 365 12.35 7.57 -10.84
CA GLU A 365 13.00 8.70 -11.54
C GLU A 365 11.96 9.59 -12.23
N LYS A 366 10.89 8.98 -12.77
CA LYS A 366 9.77 9.66 -13.38
C LYS A 366 8.44 9.02 -12.98
N LEU A 367 7.53 9.86 -12.53
CA LEU A 367 6.16 9.48 -12.15
C LEU A 367 5.15 10.24 -13.00
N SER A 368 4.08 9.57 -13.40
CA SER A 368 2.91 10.19 -14.04
C SER A 368 1.64 9.44 -13.68
N GLY A 369 0.50 10.03 -13.99
CA GLY A 369 -0.76 9.36 -13.69
C GLY A 369 -1.91 9.86 -14.54
N MET A 370 -3.01 9.10 -14.52
CA MET A 370 -4.23 9.45 -15.24
C MET A 370 -5.46 9.14 -14.41
N THR A 371 -6.46 10.01 -14.50
CA THR A 371 -7.78 9.83 -13.87
C THR A 371 -8.77 10.80 -14.50
N GLY A 372 -10.06 10.65 -14.20
CA GLY A 372 -11.12 11.58 -14.61
C GLY A 372 -11.34 12.75 -13.65
N THR A 373 -10.66 12.81 -12.50
CA THR A 373 -11.07 13.64 -11.34
C THR A 373 -9.90 14.19 -10.51
N ALA A 374 -8.73 14.45 -11.10
CA ALA A 374 -7.54 14.91 -10.37
C ALA A 374 -7.57 16.39 -9.93
N MET A 375 -8.29 17.27 -10.66
CA MET A 375 -8.25 18.72 -10.43
C MET A 375 -8.71 19.15 -9.02
N THR A 376 -9.53 18.35 -8.35
CA THR A 376 -9.96 18.64 -6.97
C THR A 376 -8.80 18.53 -5.97
N GLU A 377 -7.83 17.67 -6.25
CA GLU A 377 -6.67 17.35 -5.42
C GLU A 377 -5.33 17.86 -6.01
N ALA A 378 -5.40 18.78 -7.02
CA ALA A 378 -4.21 19.24 -7.75
C ALA A 378 -3.13 19.85 -6.83
N SER A 379 -3.53 20.52 -5.74
CA SER A 379 -2.60 21.07 -4.75
C SER A 379 -1.86 19.98 -3.98
N GLU A 380 -2.54 18.90 -3.64
CA GLU A 380 -1.95 17.74 -2.92
C GLU A 380 -0.96 17.00 -3.84
N PHE A 381 -1.35 16.69 -5.09
CA PHE A 381 -0.45 16.07 -6.06
C PHE A 381 0.84 16.89 -6.28
N MET A 382 0.72 18.21 -6.33
CA MET A 382 1.89 19.08 -6.48
C MET A 382 2.75 19.12 -5.21
N GLN A 383 2.14 19.19 -4.03
CA GLN A 383 2.89 19.30 -2.76
C GLN A 383 3.62 18.00 -2.43
N ILE A 384 2.94 16.85 -2.55
CA ILE A 384 3.48 15.54 -2.12
C ILE A 384 4.33 14.91 -3.21
N TYR A 385 3.80 14.82 -4.45
CA TYR A 385 4.42 14.02 -5.52
C TYR A 385 5.11 14.88 -6.60
N LYS A 386 5.03 16.22 -6.51
CA LYS A 386 5.52 17.16 -7.52
C LYS A 386 4.86 16.98 -8.90
N LEU A 387 3.65 16.44 -8.94
CA LEU A 387 2.90 16.18 -10.15
C LEU A 387 1.95 17.36 -10.48
N GLY A 388 2.09 17.91 -11.68
CA GLY A 388 1.14 18.88 -12.24
C GLY A 388 -0.08 18.16 -12.82
N VAL A 389 -1.28 18.73 -12.65
CA VAL A 389 -2.51 18.19 -13.25
C VAL A 389 -2.86 18.99 -14.51
N ILE A 390 -3.00 18.30 -15.63
CA ILE A 390 -3.36 18.91 -16.92
C ILE A 390 -4.72 18.36 -17.37
N PRO A 391 -5.77 19.23 -17.43
CA PRO A 391 -7.08 18.81 -17.92
C PRO A 391 -7.05 18.70 -19.45
N ILE A 392 -7.21 17.47 -19.94
CA ILE A 392 -7.25 17.19 -21.38
C ILE A 392 -8.69 17.38 -21.88
N PRO A 393 -8.91 18.11 -22.97
CA PRO A 393 -10.25 18.28 -23.53
C PRO A 393 -10.84 16.95 -24.01
N THR A 394 -12.16 16.82 -23.94
CA THR A 394 -12.86 15.63 -24.45
C THR A 394 -12.87 15.58 -25.97
N ASN A 395 -12.83 14.38 -26.55
CA ASN A 395 -12.88 14.18 -28.02
C ASN A 395 -14.18 14.72 -28.63
N LYS A 396 -15.32 14.44 -28.01
CA LYS A 396 -16.62 15.01 -28.35
C LYS A 396 -17.13 15.86 -27.20
N LYS A 397 -17.91 16.89 -27.52
CA LYS A 397 -18.53 17.75 -26.52
C LYS A 397 -19.45 16.90 -25.61
N MET A 398 -19.27 17.01 -24.30
CA MET A 398 -20.14 16.37 -23.32
C MET A 398 -21.57 16.88 -23.42
N GLN A 399 -22.53 15.96 -23.53
CA GLN A 399 -23.98 16.23 -23.64
C GLN A 399 -24.75 15.89 -22.35
N ARG A 400 -24.09 15.33 -21.32
CA ARG A 400 -24.72 14.99 -20.05
C ARG A 400 -25.30 16.23 -19.37
N ILE A 401 -26.51 16.08 -18.82
CA ILE A 401 -27.22 17.08 -18.05
C ILE A 401 -27.08 16.76 -16.56
N ASP A 402 -26.35 17.58 -15.83
CA ASP A 402 -26.24 17.44 -14.37
C ASP A 402 -27.35 18.28 -13.73
N GLN A 403 -28.40 17.61 -13.21
CA GLN A 403 -29.57 18.23 -12.62
C GLN A 403 -29.27 18.74 -11.20
N SER A 404 -30.09 19.69 -10.71
CA SER A 404 -29.98 20.20 -9.34
C SER A 404 -30.27 19.11 -8.31
N ASP A 405 -29.58 19.19 -7.16
CA ASP A 405 -29.80 18.28 -6.04
C ASP A 405 -31.20 18.46 -5.47
N LEU A 406 -31.85 17.38 -5.10
CA LEU A 406 -33.11 17.35 -4.34
C LEU A 406 -32.83 17.01 -2.89
N ILE A 407 -33.28 17.89 -1.98
CA ILE A 407 -32.94 17.78 -0.54
C ILE A 407 -34.22 17.49 0.23
N TYR A 408 -34.21 16.40 1.00
CA TYR A 408 -35.34 15.96 1.82
C TYR A 408 -35.05 16.14 3.31
N LYS A 409 -36.13 16.25 4.08
CA LYS A 409 -36.05 16.39 5.54
C LYS A 409 -35.53 15.09 6.20
N SER A 410 -36.01 13.94 5.75
CA SER A 410 -35.69 12.61 6.31
C SER A 410 -35.08 11.66 5.28
N GLU A 411 -34.32 10.66 5.73
CA GLU A 411 -33.81 9.59 4.87
C GLU A 411 -34.95 8.74 4.28
N GLY A 412 -35.99 8.44 5.05
CA GLY A 412 -37.15 7.71 4.57
C GLY A 412 -37.87 8.40 3.42
N GLY A 413 -38.13 9.72 3.52
CA GLY A 413 -38.71 10.53 2.45
C GLY A 413 -37.81 10.55 1.21
N LYS A 414 -36.49 10.65 1.38
CA LYS A 414 -35.50 10.57 0.31
C LYS A 414 -35.59 9.23 -0.45
N PHE A 415 -35.55 8.09 0.27
CA PHE A 415 -35.61 6.77 -0.38
C PHE A 415 -36.92 6.48 -1.09
N ILE A 416 -38.05 6.98 -0.59
CA ILE A 416 -39.32 6.92 -1.27
C ILE A 416 -39.28 7.67 -2.61
N ALA A 417 -38.74 8.88 -2.61
CA ALA A 417 -38.59 9.71 -3.81
C ALA A 417 -37.61 9.09 -4.82
N VAL A 418 -36.47 8.58 -4.36
CA VAL A 418 -35.49 7.82 -5.18
C VAL A 418 -36.19 6.65 -5.88
N ALA A 419 -36.91 5.84 -5.13
CA ALA A 419 -37.58 4.68 -5.70
C ALA A 419 -38.72 5.07 -6.68
N ASN A 420 -39.40 6.21 -6.50
CA ASN A 420 -40.39 6.72 -7.45
C ASN A 420 -39.72 7.13 -8.76
N ASP A 421 -38.61 7.85 -8.72
CA ASP A 421 -37.87 8.26 -9.93
C ASP A 421 -37.30 7.05 -10.69
N ILE A 422 -36.76 6.05 -9.98
CA ILE A 422 -36.27 4.81 -10.59
C ILE A 422 -37.43 4.09 -11.33
N VAL A 423 -38.61 3.96 -10.72
CA VAL A 423 -39.78 3.33 -11.34
C VAL A 423 -40.22 4.06 -12.62
N GLU A 424 -40.20 5.41 -12.59
CA GLU A 424 -40.58 6.21 -13.76
C GLU A 424 -39.58 6.04 -14.91
N ARG A 425 -38.26 6.10 -14.61
CA ARG A 425 -37.21 5.93 -15.61
C ARG A 425 -37.18 4.51 -16.18
N HIS A 426 -37.30 3.49 -15.33
CA HIS A 426 -37.38 2.08 -15.76
C HIS A 426 -38.55 1.87 -16.71
N LYS A 427 -39.77 2.40 -16.42
CA LYS A 427 -40.93 2.31 -17.29
C LYS A 427 -40.76 2.99 -18.63
N LYS A 428 -39.92 4.05 -18.71
CA LYS A 428 -39.57 4.73 -19.96
C LYS A 428 -38.51 3.97 -20.77
N GLY A 429 -37.92 2.91 -20.22
CA GLY A 429 -36.80 2.17 -20.82
C GLY A 429 -35.44 2.78 -20.62
N GLN A 430 -35.31 3.87 -19.84
CA GLN A 430 -34.03 4.50 -19.55
C GLN A 430 -33.23 3.66 -18.53
N PRO A 431 -31.98 3.27 -18.81
CA PRO A 431 -31.14 2.60 -17.82
C PRO A 431 -30.76 3.52 -16.66
N VAL A 432 -30.76 2.98 -15.43
CA VAL A 432 -30.49 3.70 -14.19
C VAL A 432 -29.35 3.07 -13.43
N LEU A 433 -28.34 3.87 -13.11
CA LEU A 433 -27.28 3.51 -12.17
C LEU A 433 -27.46 4.31 -10.87
N VAL A 434 -27.66 3.61 -9.77
CA VAL A 434 -27.82 4.21 -8.45
C VAL A 434 -26.53 4.05 -7.66
N GLY A 435 -25.93 5.15 -7.21
CA GLY A 435 -24.79 5.16 -6.30
C GLY A 435 -25.22 5.31 -4.84
N THR A 436 -24.78 4.39 -4.00
CA THR A 436 -25.00 4.41 -2.55
C THR A 436 -23.66 4.48 -1.80
N VAL A 437 -23.63 5.05 -0.61
CA VAL A 437 -22.40 5.23 0.18
C VAL A 437 -21.99 3.99 0.99
N SER A 438 -22.92 3.07 1.23
CA SER A 438 -22.65 1.85 2.01
C SER A 438 -23.40 0.64 1.47
N VAL A 439 -22.92 -0.56 1.85
CA VAL A 439 -23.58 -1.84 1.55
C VAL A 439 -24.99 -1.87 2.16
N GLU A 440 -25.14 -1.42 3.41
CA GLU A 440 -26.42 -1.38 4.12
C GLU A 440 -27.47 -0.55 3.36
N LYS A 441 -27.12 0.67 2.92
CA LYS A 441 -28.03 1.52 2.14
C LYS A 441 -28.37 0.95 0.77
N SER A 442 -27.44 0.19 0.16
CA SER A 442 -27.73 -0.53 -1.10
C SER A 442 -28.75 -1.64 -0.90
N GLU A 443 -28.67 -2.38 0.21
CA GLU A 443 -29.61 -3.45 0.58
C GLU A 443 -30.98 -2.89 0.98
N GLU A 444 -31.03 -1.77 1.70
CA GLU A 444 -32.27 -1.07 2.04
C GLU A 444 -33.03 -0.62 0.77
N LEU A 445 -32.34 0.06 -0.15
CA LEU A 445 -32.95 0.47 -1.41
C LEU A 445 -33.40 -0.74 -2.24
N SER A 446 -32.60 -1.80 -2.28
CA SER A 446 -32.98 -3.06 -2.95
C SER A 446 -34.26 -3.64 -2.39
N SER A 447 -34.44 -3.63 -1.06
CA SER A 447 -35.67 -4.09 -0.42
C SER A 447 -36.90 -3.27 -0.86
N ILE A 448 -36.72 -1.93 -0.95
CA ILE A 448 -37.81 -1.02 -1.40
C ILE A 448 -38.19 -1.30 -2.87
N LEU A 449 -37.20 -1.45 -3.76
CA LEU A 449 -37.38 -1.73 -5.18
C LEU A 449 -38.06 -3.09 -5.42
N LYS A 450 -37.68 -4.14 -4.66
CA LYS A 450 -38.31 -5.46 -4.67
C LYS A 450 -39.83 -5.39 -4.33
N LYS A 451 -40.16 -4.61 -3.27
CA LYS A 451 -41.58 -4.41 -2.88
C LYS A 451 -42.39 -3.70 -3.97
N ARG A 452 -41.72 -2.88 -4.82
CA ARG A 452 -42.37 -2.19 -5.95
C ARG A 452 -42.36 -2.97 -7.27
N GLY A 453 -41.78 -4.18 -7.26
CA GLY A 453 -41.70 -5.04 -8.43
C GLY A 453 -40.73 -4.57 -9.51
N VAL A 454 -39.73 -3.76 -9.18
CA VAL A 454 -38.72 -3.32 -10.12
C VAL A 454 -37.57 -4.34 -10.17
N PRO A 455 -37.32 -4.99 -11.33
CA PRO A 455 -36.17 -5.84 -11.50
C PRO A 455 -34.90 -5.01 -11.44
N HIS A 456 -33.92 -5.42 -10.64
CA HIS A 456 -32.65 -4.72 -10.46
C HIS A 456 -31.55 -5.66 -10.03
N GLU A 457 -30.31 -5.28 -10.33
CA GLU A 457 -29.08 -5.92 -9.84
C GLU A 457 -28.43 -5.07 -8.76
N VAL A 458 -27.84 -5.74 -7.75
CA VAL A 458 -27.07 -5.07 -6.67
C VAL A 458 -25.62 -5.41 -6.83
N LEU A 459 -24.77 -4.38 -6.82
CA LEU A 459 -23.34 -4.46 -6.97
C LEU A 459 -22.66 -3.88 -5.73
N ASN A 460 -22.21 -4.75 -4.83
CA ASN A 460 -21.53 -4.39 -3.60
C ASN A 460 -20.43 -5.41 -3.27
N ALA A 461 -19.66 -5.16 -2.21
CA ALA A 461 -18.52 -5.98 -1.78
C ALA A 461 -18.84 -7.49 -1.61
N LYS A 462 -20.11 -7.87 -1.43
CA LYS A 462 -20.52 -9.27 -1.30
C LYS A 462 -20.62 -10.04 -2.62
N GLN A 463 -20.47 -9.37 -3.78
CA GLN A 463 -20.77 -9.95 -5.11
C GLN A 463 -19.65 -9.71 -6.15
N HIS A 464 -18.41 -9.69 -5.73
CA HIS A 464 -17.25 -9.42 -6.61
C HIS A 464 -17.17 -10.34 -7.85
N GLU A 465 -17.47 -11.63 -7.72
CA GLU A 465 -17.41 -12.59 -8.83
C GLU A 465 -18.39 -12.28 -9.99
N ARG A 466 -19.46 -11.54 -9.69
CA ARG A 466 -20.49 -11.18 -10.67
C ARG A 466 -20.40 -9.75 -11.18
N GLU A 467 -19.44 -8.98 -10.68
CA GLU A 467 -19.29 -7.55 -10.95
C GLU A 467 -19.22 -7.25 -12.45
N ALA A 468 -18.31 -7.91 -13.16
CA ALA A 468 -18.14 -7.73 -14.61
C ALA A 468 -19.42 -8.01 -15.40
N ALA A 469 -20.16 -9.07 -15.02
CA ALA A 469 -21.40 -9.46 -15.65
C ALA A 469 -22.51 -8.42 -15.46
N ILE A 470 -22.63 -7.86 -14.25
CA ILE A 470 -23.63 -6.84 -13.91
C ILE A 470 -23.34 -5.55 -14.68
N ILE A 471 -22.07 -5.11 -14.68
CA ILE A 471 -21.67 -3.86 -15.37
C ILE A 471 -21.82 -3.98 -16.87
N ALA A 472 -21.47 -5.13 -17.47
CA ALA A 472 -21.64 -5.35 -18.91
C ALA A 472 -23.09 -5.16 -19.38
N ARG A 473 -24.08 -5.33 -18.51
CA ARG A 473 -25.50 -5.19 -18.79
C ARG A 473 -26.15 -3.92 -18.24
N ALA A 474 -25.44 -3.13 -17.42
CA ALA A 474 -25.98 -1.95 -16.75
C ALA A 474 -26.46 -0.84 -17.70
N GLY A 475 -25.97 -0.81 -18.95
CA GLY A 475 -26.39 0.13 -20.00
C GLY A 475 -27.52 -0.35 -20.92
N THR A 476 -28.12 -1.53 -20.68
CA THR A 476 -29.22 -2.07 -21.50
C THR A 476 -30.55 -1.40 -21.20
N ILE A 477 -31.54 -1.53 -22.10
CA ILE A 477 -32.83 -0.88 -21.96
C ILE A 477 -33.49 -1.22 -20.62
N GLY A 478 -33.87 -0.20 -19.86
CA GLY A 478 -34.59 -0.32 -18.59
C GLY A 478 -33.80 -1.01 -17.49
N ALA A 479 -32.50 -1.27 -17.65
CA ALA A 479 -31.67 -1.85 -16.60
C ALA A 479 -31.62 -0.93 -15.36
N VAL A 480 -31.72 -1.53 -14.16
CA VAL A 480 -31.55 -0.82 -12.89
C VAL A 480 -30.43 -1.51 -12.12
N THR A 481 -29.36 -0.75 -11.85
CA THR A 481 -28.19 -1.25 -11.11
C THR A 481 -27.99 -0.38 -9.87
N VAL A 482 -27.99 -1.00 -8.69
CA VAL A 482 -27.69 -0.34 -7.41
C VAL A 482 -26.27 -0.71 -7.02
N ALA A 483 -25.37 0.26 -7.00
CA ALA A 483 -23.95 0.03 -6.76
C ALA A 483 -23.43 0.84 -5.56
N THR A 484 -22.54 0.26 -4.76
CA THR A 484 -21.72 1.03 -3.82
C THR A 484 -20.61 1.79 -4.57
N ASN A 485 -20.04 2.82 -3.95
CA ASN A 485 -19.14 3.78 -4.58
C ASN A 485 -18.00 3.18 -5.41
N MET A 486 -17.37 2.14 -4.89
CA MET A 486 -16.18 1.53 -5.47
C MET A 486 -16.51 0.46 -6.51
N ALA A 487 -17.76 -0.04 -6.52
CA ALA A 487 -18.15 -1.11 -7.41
C ALA A 487 -18.14 -0.67 -8.88
N GLY A 488 -17.51 -1.47 -9.73
CA GLY A 488 -17.39 -1.20 -11.16
C GLY A 488 -16.34 -0.17 -11.55
N ARG A 489 -15.43 0.23 -10.66
CA ARG A 489 -14.33 1.14 -11.00
C ARG A 489 -13.38 0.48 -12.02
N GLY A 490 -12.86 1.26 -12.96
CA GLY A 490 -11.99 0.74 -14.03
C GLY A 490 -12.72 0.01 -15.16
N THR A 491 -14.05 -0.16 -15.07
CA THR A 491 -14.87 -0.78 -16.13
C THR A 491 -15.86 0.21 -16.73
N ASP A 492 -16.08 0.12 -18.04
CA ASP A 492 -16.98 1.01 -18.75
C ASP A 492 -18.42 0.46 -18.81
N ILE A 493 -19.43 1.33 -18.59
CA ILE A 493 -20.83 1.03 -18.86
C ILE A 493 -21.12 1.53 -20.27
N MET A 494 -21.34 0.60 -21.19
CA MET A 494 -21.66 0.87 -22.59
C MET A 494 -23.20 0.90 -22.77
N LEU A 495 -23.71 1.91 -23.47
CA LEU A 495 -25.16 1.95 -23.79
C LEU A 495 -25.50 0.78 -24.74
N GLY A 496 -26.57 0.05 -24.42
CA GLY A 496 -26.94 -1.17 -25.12
C GLY A 496 -26.20 -2.44 -24.65
N GLY A 497 -25.23 -2.29 -23.72
CA GLY A 497 -24.43 -3.38 -23.15
C GLY A 497 -23.06 -3.59 -23.80
N ASN A 498 -22.25 -4.48 -23.21
CA ASN A 498 -20.93 -4.84 -23.74
C ASN A 498 -21.05 -6.04 -24.70
N PRO A 499 -20.78 -5.84 -26.02
CA PRO A 499 -20.97 -6.90 -27.03
C PRO A 499 -20.03 -8.09 -26.85
N GLU A 500 -18.78 -7.86 -26.36
CA GLU A 500 -17.80 -8.91 -26.14
C GLU A 500 -18.23 -9.83 -25.00
N PHE A 501 -18.62 -9.25 -23.88
CA PHE A 501 -19.18 -10.01 -22.76
C PHE A 501 -20.45 -10.77 -23.13
N MET A 502 -21.35 -10.15 -23.90
CA MET A 502 -22.60 -10.80 -24.33
C MET A 502 -22.31 -11.96 -25.27
N ALA A 503 -21.31 -11.86 -26.17
CA ALA A 503 -20.93 -12.93 -27.08
C ALA A 503 -20.35 -14.11 -26.30
N ASP A 504 -19.43 -13.85 -25.36
CA ASP A 504 -18.85 -14.87 -24.49
C ASP A 504 -19.93 -15.60 -23.68
N PHE A 505 -20.80 -14.85 -23.01
CA PHE A 505 -21.92 -15.42 -22.25
C PHE A 505 -22.84 -16.31 -23.09
N GLU A 506 -23.17 -15.91 -24.32
CA GLU A 506 -24.01 -16.72 -25.22
C GLU A 506 -23.29 -17.98 -25.72
N LEU A 507 -21.98 -17.93 -25.95
CA LEU A 507 -21.19 -19.11 -26.30
C LEU A 507 -21.08 -20.08 -25.13
N GLN A 508 -20.84 -19.59 -23.94
CA GLN A 508 -20.82 -20.42 -22.72
C GLN A 508 -22.19 -21.07 -22.48
N ARG A 509 -23.30 -20.34 -22.71
CA ARG A 509 -24.63 -20.88 -22.62
C ARG A 509 -24.91 -22.00 -23.65
N LYS A 510 -24.22 -21.97 -24.78
CA LYS A 510 -24.23 -23.03 -25.81
C LYS A 510 -23.32 -24.21 -25.48
N GLY A 511 -22.62 -24.17 -24.35
CA GLY A 511 -21.68 -25.19 -23.90
C GLY A 511 -20.27 -25.04 -24.48
N LEU A 512 -19.98 -23.91 -25.15
CA LEU A 512 -18.65 -23.61 -25.68
C LEU A 512 -17.89 -22.75 -24.66
N ASN A 513 -16.78 -23.26 -24.13
CA ASN A 513 -15.95 -22.60 -23.13
C ASN A 513 -14.51 -22.55 -23.66
N PRO A 514 -13.82 -21.39 -23.59
CA PRO A 514 -12.45 -21.28 -24.02
C PRO A 514 -11.47 -22.23 -23.31
N ALA A 515 -11.80 -22.67 -22.07
CA ALA A 515 -10.98 -23.64 -21.33
C ALA A 515 -11.23 -25.12 -21.77
N ASP A 516 -12.47 -25.49 -22.04
CA ASP A 516 -12.87 -26.88 -22.29
C ASP A 516 -12.97 -27.22 -23.79
N SER A 517 -13.23 -26.21 -24.64
CA SER A 517 -13.43 -26.37 -26.10
C SER A 517 -12.85 -25.20 -26.90
N PRO A 518 -11.52 -24.91 -26.78
CA PRO A 518 -10.92 -23.71 -27.34
C PRO A 518 -11.07 -23.59 -28.88
N GLU A 519 -10.90 -24.67 -29.64
CA GLU A 519 -11.01 -24.65 -31.11
C GLU A 519 -12.44 -24.34 -31.58
N GLU A 520 -13.44 -24.91 -30.93
CA GLU A 520 -14.86 -24.71 -31.28
C GLU A 520 -15.29 -23.30 -30.85
N TYR A 521 -14.82 -22.84 -29.73
CA TYR A 521 -15.05 -21.48 -29.23
C TYR A 521 -14.50 -20.43 -30.20
N GLU A 522 -13.20 -20.53 -30.55
CA GLU A 522 -12.54 -19.60 -31.48
C GLU A 522 -13.21 -19.58 -32.87
N LYS A 523 -13.70 -20.72 -33.32
CA LYS A 523 -14.41 -20.80 -34.59
C LYS A 523 -15.77 -20.13 -34.56
N ALA A 524 -16.49 -20.20 -33.42
CA ALA A 524 -17.83 -19.63 -33.25
C ALA A 524 -17.79 -18.14 -32.88
N TRP A 525 -16.68 -17.66 -32.30
CA TRP A 525 -16.52 -16.30 -31.81
C TRP A 525 -16.77 -15.20 -32.86
N PRO A 526 -16.23 -15.22 -34.09
CA PRO A 526 -16.42 -14.15 -35.06
C PRO A 526 -17.90 -13.91 -35.42
N ASP A 527 -18.66 -14.97 -35.57
CA ASP A 527 -20.08 -14.88 -35.92
C ASP A 527 -20.93 -14.37 -34.75
N GLU A 528 -20.67 -14.86 -33.53
CA GLU A 528 -21.42 -14.43 -32.35
C GLU A 528 -21.08 -12.97 -31.97
N ILE A 529 -19.82 -12.55 -32.01
CA ILE A 529 -19.45 -11.16 -31.71
C ILE A 529 -20.02 -10.19 -32.77
N ALA A 530 -20.07 -10.56 -34.06
CA ALA A 530 -20.69 -9.73 -35.09
C ALA A 530 -22.19 -9.56 -34.85
N LYS A 531 -22.87 -10.63 -34.46
CA LYS A 531 -24.29 -10.61 -34.09
C LYS A 531 -24.57 -9.74 -32.88
N GLN A 532 -23.77 -9.90 -31.83
CA GLN A 532 -23.93 -9.09 -30.60
C GLN A 532 -23.62 -7.60 -30.85
N LYS A 533 -22.61 -7.27 -31.64
CA LYS A 533 -22.30 -5.89 -32.05
C LYS A 533 -23.49 -5.23 -32.79
N ALA A 534 -24.15 -5.96 -33.68
CA ALA A 534 -25.33 -5.46 -34.39
C ALA A 534 -26.53 -5.25 -33.45
N ALA A 535 -26.72 -6.16 -32.49
CA ALA A 535 -27.80 -6.06 -31.49
C ALA A 535 -27.56 -4.85 -30.56
N VAL A 536 -26.35 -4.74 -30.01
CA VAL A 536 -25.95 -3.64 -29.13
C VAL A 536 -26.04 -2.30 -29.85
N ALA A 537 -25.66 -2.20 -31.13
CA ALA A 537 -25.75 -0.93 -31.88
C ALA A 537 -27.21 -0.47 -32.01
N LYS A 538 -28.15 -1.39 -32.26
CA LYS A 538 -29.57 -1.06 -32.29
C LYS A 538 -30.09 -0.64 -30.93
N GLU A 539 -29.75 -1.37 -29.88
CA GLU A 539 -30.18 -1.05 -28.51
C GLU A 539 -29.55 0.27 -28.02
N HIS A 540 -28.32 0.58 -28.41
CA HIS A 540 -27.67 1.86 -28.16
C HIS A 540 -28.52 3.04 -28.71
N GLU A 541 -28.96 2.97 -29.96
CA GLU A 541 -29.78 4.02 -30.54
C GLU A 541 -31.10 4.21 -29.76
N GLU A 542 -31.74 3.12 -29.33
CA GLU A 542 -32.95 3.17 -28.52
C GLU A 542 -32.69 3.83 -27.16
N VAL A 543 -31.62 3.43 -26.43
CA VAL A 543 -31.23 4.01 -25.14
C VAL A 543 -30.87 5.50 -25.28
N VAL A 544 -30.17 5.88 -26.35
CA VAL A 544 -29.88 7.29 -26.69
C VAL A 544 -31.17 8.09 -26.83
N SER A 545 -32.22 7.52 -27.46
CA SER A 545 -33.51 8.18 -27.62
C SER A 545 -34.25 8.40 -26.30
N PHE A 546 -33.98 7.57 -25.26
CA PHE A 546 -34.51 7.72 -23.90
C PHE A 546 -33.68 8.68 -23.02
N GLY A 547 -32.61 9.27 -23.54
CA GLY A 547 -31.75 10.22 -22.82
C GLY A 547 -30.45 9.63 -22.28
N GLY A 548 -30.10 8.38 -22.69
CA GLY A 548 -28.91 7.70 -22.25
C GLY A 548 -28.95 7.20 -20.81
N LEU A 549 -27.79 6.90 -20.20
CA LEU A 549 -27.70 6.42 -18.82
C LEU A 549 -28.05 7.54 -17.82
N TYR A 550 -29.00 7.25 -16.93
CA TYR A 550 -29.31 8.11 -15.78
C TYR A 550 -28.53 7.66 -14.55
N VAL A 551 -27.75 8.56 -13.96
CA VAL A 551 -26.97 8.34 -12.74
C VAL A 551 -27.62 9.04 -11.57
N LEU A 552 -28.02 8.28 -10.57
CA LEU A 552 -28.66 8.76 -9.35
C LEU A 552 -27.74 8.52 -8.15
N GLY A 553 -27.34 9.58 -7.43
CA GLY A 553 -26.66 9.48 -6.16
C GLY A 553 -27.64 9.61 -4.99
N THR A 554 -27.58 8.72 -4.00
CA THR A 554 -28.46 8.75 -2.83
C THR A 554 -27.94 9.65 -1.71
N GLU A 555 -26.68 10.04 -1.78
CA GLU A 555 -25.99 10.94 -0.84
C GLU A 555 -24.79 11.61 -1.52
N ARG A 556 -24.27 12.67 -0.89
CA ARG A 556 -22.96 13.22 -1.24
C ARG A 556 -21.88 12.45 -0.49
N HIS A 557 -20.80 12.17 -1.18
CA HIS A 557 -19.65 11.53 -0.59
C HIS A 557 -18.79 12.54 0.18
N GLU A 558 -17.88 12.05 1.00
CA GLU A 558 -16.92 12.88 1.73
C GLU A 558 -16.02 13.71 0.80
N SER A 559 -15.76 13.23 -0.42
CA SER A 559 -15.01 13.95 -1.45
C SER A 559 -15.86 14.24 -2.69
N ARG A 560 -15.77 15.49 -3.19
CA ARG A 560 -16.37 15.91 -4.45
C ARG A 560 -15.86 15.09 -5.65
N ARG A 561 -14.68 14.55 -5.53
CA ARG A 561 -14.05 13.71 -6.53
C ARG A 561 -14.89 12.43 -6.77
N ILE A 562 -15.31 11.76 -5.71
CA ILE A 562 -16.14 10.54 -5.79
C ILE A 562 -17.50 10.86 -6.43
N ASP A 563 -18.12 11.99 -6.08
CA ASP A 563 -19.34 12.45 -6.75
C ASP A 563 -19.14 12.63 -8.26
N ASN A 564 -18.01 13.21 -8.66
CA ASN A 564 -17.68 13.42 -10.07
C ASN A 564 -17.36 12.09 -10.80
N GLN A 565 -16.77 11.13 -10.12
CA GLN A 565 -16.56 9.76 -10.66
C GLN A 565 -17.90 9.06 -10.90
N LEU A 566 -18.83 9.16 -9.96
CA LEU A 566 -20.18 8.60 -10.12
C LEU A 566 -20.90 9.26 -11.31
N ARG A 567 -20.93 10.60 -11.40
CA ARG A 567 -21.48 11.32 -12.56
C ARG A 567 -20.81 10.90 -13.86
N GLY A 568 -19.50 10.69 -13.83
CA GLY A 568 -18.67 10.30 -14.99
C GLY A 568 -19.00 8.93 -15.59
N ARG A 569 -19.85 8.13 -14.93
CA ARG A 569 -20.37 6.90 -15.51
C ARG A 569 -21.30 7.13 -16.69
N SER A 570 -21.89 8.31 -16.80
CA SER A 570 -22.83 8.73 -17.85
C SER A 570 -22.26 9.83 -18.74
N GLY A 571 -22.77 9.96 -19.97
CA GLY A 571 -22.42 11.01 -20.93
C GLY A 571 -21.02 10.84 -21.52
N ARG A 572 -20.65 9.61 -21.90
CA ARG A 572 -19.33 9.28 -22.46
C ARG A 572 -19.30 9.43 -23.96
N GLN A 573 -18.14 9.84 -24.52
CA GLN A 573 -17.89 9.96 -25.98
C GLN A 573 -18.98 10.72 -26.74
N GLY A 574 -19.62 11.71 -26.07
CA GLY A 574 -20.69 12.52 -26.66
C GLY A 574 -22.06 11.90 -26.63
N ASP A 575 -22.26 10.78 -25.94
CA ASP A 575 -23.58 10.22 -25.68
C ASP A 575 -24.37 11.13 -24.73
N PRO A 576 -25.71 11.16 -24.83
CA PRO A 576 -26.55 11.82 -23.85
C PRO A 576 -26.49 11.09 -22.52
N GLY A 577 -26.90 11.77 -21.47
CA GLY A 577 -26.97 11.23 -20.14
C GLY A 577 -27.48 12.23 -19.14
N GLU A 578 -27.86 11.76 -17.98
CA GLU A 578 -28.34 12.62 -16.91
C GLU A 578 -27.73 12.21 -15.59
N SER A 579 -27.58 13.17 -14.67
CA SER A 579 -27.24 12.86 -13.28
C SER A 579 -28.02 13.72 -12.30
N ARG A 580 -28.37 13.13 -11.14
CA ARG A 580 -29.03 13.84 -10.04
C ARG A 580 -28.65 13.24 -8.70
N PHE A 581 -28.53 14.07 -7.66
CA PHE A 581 -28.34 13.63 -6.29
C PHE A 581 -29.60 13.88 -5.47
N TYR A 582 -29.97 12.88 -4.67
CA TYR A 582 -31.04 12.91 -3.68
C TYR A 582 -30.39 12.92 -2.29
N LEU A 583 -30.61 13.98 -1.53
CA LEU A 583 -29.92 14.24 -0.26
C LEU A 583 -30.93 14.31 0.87
N SER A 584 -30.50 14.03 2.08
CA SER A 584 -31.26 14.27 3.31
C SER A 584 -30.49 15.15 4.28
N LEU A 585 -31.22 15.95 5.05
CA LEU A 585 -30.61 16.66 6.19
C LEU A 585 -30.12 15.70 7.29
N GLN A 586 -30.50 14.42 7.22
CA GLN A 586 -30.07 13.37 8.14
C GLN A 586 -28.86 12.59 7.63
N ASP A 587 -28.39 12.83 6.41
CA ASP A 587 -27.19 12.18 5.86
C ASP A 587 -25.96 12.48 6.73
N ASP A 588 -25.04 11.51 6.85
CA ASP A 588 -23.91 11.59 7.78
C ASP A 588 -23.03 12.84 7.58
N LEU A 589 -22.78 13.24 6.33
CA LEU A 589 -22.04 14.45 6.02
C LEU A 589 -22.71 15.70 6.61
N MET A 590 -24.04 15.76 6.57
CA MET A 590 -24.80 16.88 7.12
C MET A 590 -24.79 16.89 8.64
N ARG A 591 -24.91 15.73 9.27
CA ARG A 591 -24.88 15.60 10.74
C ARG A 591 -23.54 16.04 11.31
N ARG A 592 -22.42 15.65 10.68
CA ARG A 592 -21.06 15.92 11.20
C ARG A 592 -20.63 17.38 11.02
N PHE A 593 -21.02 18.06 9.94
CA PHE A 593 -20.42 19.33 9.56
C PHE A 593 -21.38 20.53 9.49
N ASN A 594 -22.70 20.35 9.62
CA ASN A 594 -23.68 21.42 9.49
C ASN A 594 -24.86 21.34 10.50
N SER A 595 -24.59 20.91 11.72
CA SER A 595 -25.64 20.74 12.76
C SER A 595 -26.55 21.97 12.97
N GLY A 596 -25.97 23.18 12.98
CA GLY A 596 -26.74 24.42 13.22
C GLY A 596 -27.68 24.82 12.07
N LEU A 597 -27.36 24.50 10.81
CA LEU A 597 -28.25 24.67 9.67
C LEU A 597 -29.32 23.59 9.64
N VAL A 598 -28.95 22.35 9.92
CA VAL A 598 -29.85 21.21 10.02
C VAL A 598 -30.92 21.46 11.07
N GLU A 599 -30.57 21.93 12.27
CA GLU A 599 -31.50 22.26 13.36
C GLU A 599 -32.47 23.37 12.96
N ARG A 600 -32.02 24.42 12.27
CA ARG A 600 -32.90 25.52 11.80
C ARG A 600 -33.93 25.05 10.79
N PHE A 601 -33.53 24.18 9.85
CA PHE A 601 -34.44 23.65 8.82
C PHE A 601 -35.34 22.52 9.32
N LEU A 602 -34.85 21.67 10.24
CA LEU A 602 -35.68 20.65 10.91
C LEU A 602 -36.73 21.26 11.83
N GLY A 603 -36.38 22.40 12.48
CA GLY A 603 -37.28 23.12 13.36
C GLY A 603 -38.35 23.97 12.63
N ALA A 604 -38.26 24.17 11.32
CA ALA A 604 -39.28 24.83 10.53
C ALA A 604 -40.57 23.98 10.49
N ALA A 605 -41.52 24.28 11.32
CA ALA A 605 -42.81 23.60 11.45
C ALA A 605 -43.59 23.71 10.13
N GLY A 606 -44.00 22.56 9.55
CA GLY A 606 -44.97 22.47 8.47
C GLY A 606 -44.49 21.96 7.13
N MET A 607 -43.22 21.51 6.98
CA MET A 607 -42.76 20.89 5.74
C MET A 607 -43.14 19.40 5.66
N PRO A 608 -43.80 18.93 4.61
CA PRO A 608 -44.06 17.52 4.36
C PRO A 608 -42.74 16.79 4.12
N GLU A 609 -42.62 15.54 4.62
CA GLU A 609 -41.40 14.73 4.50
C GLU A 609 -41.01 14.38 3.06
N GLU A 610 -42.00 14.30 2.19
CA GLU A 610 -41.84 13.89 0.79
C GLU A 610 -41.61 15.07 -0.18
N THR A 611 -41.61 16.32 0.30
CA THR A 611 -41.46 17.50 -0.56
C THR A 611 -39.99 17.89 -0.64
N PRO A 612 -39.37 17.90 -1.84
CA PRO A 612 -37.97 18.30 -1.97
C PRO A 612 -37.78 19.81 -1.78
N LEU A 613 -36.67 20.16 -1.18
CA LEU A 613 -36.14 21.52 -1.07
C LEU A 613 -35.09 21.73 -2.16
N GLU A 614 -35.35 22.68 -3.05
CA GLU A 614 -34.32 23.23 -3.94
C GLU A 614 -33.78 24.53 -3.32
N SER A 615 -32.68 24.42 -2.59
CA SER A 615 -32.07 25.59 -1.92
C SER A 615 -30.59 25.72 -2.27
N LYS A 616 -30.19 26.79 -2.94
CA LYS A 616 -28.78 27.11 -3.20
C LYS A 616 -27.98 27.28 -1.90
N ILE A 617 -28.62 27.68 -0.81
CA ILE A 617 -27.98 27.85 0.50
C ILE A 617 -27.55 26.48 1.02
N VAL A 618 -28.43 25.48 0.97
CA VAL A 618 -28.13 24.13 1.46
C VAL A 618 -27.08 23.45 0.55
N SER A 619 -27.19 23.59 -0.78
CA SER A 619 -26.16 23.08 -1.70
C SER A 619 -24.79 23.71 -1.47
N ASN A 620 -24.71 24.99 -1.14
CA ASN A 620 -23.45 25.64 -0.78
C ASN A 620 -22.92 25.16 0.58
N ALA A 621 -23.80 24.91 1.54
CA ALA A 621 -23.42 24.35 2.84
C ALA A 621 -22.83 22.94 2.71
N ILE A 622 -23.44 22.09 1.89
CA ILE A 622 -22.94 20.74 1.58
C ILE A 622 -21.53 20.83 0.92
N LYS A 623 -21.38 21.70 -0.07
CA LYS A 623 -20.09 21.92 -0.73
C LYS A 623 -19.02 22.41 0.25
N SER A 624 -19.40 23.28 1.20
CA SER A 624 -18.48 23.73 2.26
C SER A 624 -18.09 22.57 3.20
N ALA A 625 -19.05 21.72 3.58
CA ALA A 625 -18.79 20.54 4.39
C ALA A 625 -17.81 19.58 3.69
N GLN A 626 -18.05 19.25 2.41
CA GLN A 626 -17.12 18.43 1.62
C GLN A 626 -15.71 19.02 1.59
N THR A 627 -15.60 20.36 1.37
CA THR A 627 -14.30 21.02 1.35
C THR A 627 -13.59 20.96 2.70
N GLN A 628 -14.31 21.02 3.82
CA GLN A 628 -13.73 20.86 5.15
C GLN A 628 -13.24 19.44 5.39
N VAL A 629 -14.01 18.41 4.98
CA VAL A 629 -13.59 17.00 5.08
C VAL A 629 -12.36 16.72 4.20
N GLU A 630 -12.38 17.20 2.95
CA GLU A 630 -11.22 17.08 2.05
C GLU A 630 -9.96 17.69 2.67
N SER A 631 -10.08 18.89 3.27
CA SER A 631 -8.96 19.56 3.95
C SER A 631 -8.48 18.79 5.17
N LEU A 632 -9.38 18.24 5.97
CA LEU A 632 -9.03 17.43 7.15
C LEU A 632 -8.31 16.14 6.73
N ASN A 633 -8.83 15.44 5.74
CA ASN A 633 -8.20 14.23 5.20
C ASN A 633 -6.81 14.52 4.61
N PHE A 634 -6.65 15.66 3.93
CA PHE A 634 -5.35 16.10 3.42
C PHE A 634 -4.35 16.34 4.55
N GLU A 635 -4.72 17.07 5.62
CA GLU A 635 -3.84 17.30 6.76
C GLU A 635 -3.50 15.98 7.49
N MET A 636 -4.43 15.02 7.58
CA MET A 636 -4.12 13.69 8.14
C MET A 636 -3.06 12.97 7.29
N ARG A 637 -3.24 12.87 5.96
CA ARG A 637 -2.26 12.23 5.07
C ARG A 637 -0.89 12.93 5.12
N LYS A 638 -0.89 14.27 5.17
CA LYS A 638 0.33 15.06 5.30
C LYS A 638 1.05 14.82 6.62
N ASN A 639 0.32 14.63 7.72
CA ASN A 639 0.92 14.30 9.01
C ASN A 639 1.52 12.89 9.00
N VAL A 640 0.81 11.89 8.48
CA VAL A 640 1.37 10.53 8.30
C VAL A 640 2.68 10.61 7.51
N LEU A 641 2.69 11.33 6.39
CA LEU A 641 3.90 11.49 5.58
C LEU A 641 5.04 12.17 6.33
N LYS A 642 4.77 13.21 7.14
CA LYS A 642 5.84 13.91 7.89
C LYS A 642 6.56 13.00 8.89
N TYR A 643 5.83 12.10 9.54
CA TYR A 643 6.42 11.12 10.44
C TYR A 643 7.16 10.03 9.65
N ASP A 644 6.57 9.52 8.57
CA ASP A 644 7.24 8.52 7.73
C ASP A 644 8.45 9.09 6.95
N ASP A 645 8.51 10.38 6.66
CA ASP A 645 9.69 11.02 6.06
C ASP A 645 10.94 10.90 6.96
N VAL A 646 10.77 10.82 8.29
CA VAL A 646 11.87 10.57 9.24
C VAL A 646 12.37 9.13 9.05
N MET A 647 11.43 8.18 9.10
CA MET A 647 11.72 6.76 8.87
C MET A 647 12.28 6.51 7.47
N ASN A 648 11.80 7.24 6.46
CA ASN A 648 12.26 7.06 5.09
C ASN A 648 13.74 7.39 4.90
N LYS A 649 14.22 8.45 5.55
CA LYS A 649 15.67 8.80 5.53
C LYS A 649 16.52 7.70 6.15
N GLN A 650 16.07 7.13 7.26
CA GLN A 650 16.77 6.02 7.93
C GLN A 650 16.73 4.76 7.07
N ARG A 651 15.56 4.46 6.46
CA ARG A 651 15.36 3.34 5.52
C ARG A 651 16.29 3.45 4.31
N GLU A 652 16.42 4.63 3.72
CA GLU A 652 17.33 4.88 2.60
C GLU A 652 18.78 4.52 2.94
N VAL A 653 19.25 4.88 4.13
CA VAL A 653 20.61 4.54 4.60
C VAL A 653 20.74 3.02 4.75
N VAL A 654 19.86 2.39 5.54
CA VAL A 654 19.93 0.95 5.82
C VAL A 654 19.81 0.10 4.55
N TYR A 655 18.87 0.45 3.65
CA TYR A 655 18.66 -0.31 2.43
C TYR A 655 19.76 -0.09 1.40
N SER A 656 20.41 1.09 1.39
CA SER A 656 21.58 1.35 0.54
C SER A 656 22.78 0.52 1.00
N GLU A 657 23.11 0.55 2.28
CA GLU A 657 24.19 -0.27 2.85
C GLU A 657 23.95 -1.76 2.60
N ARG A 658 22.72 -2.21 2.86
CA ARG A 658 22.31 -3.59 2.60
C ARG A 658 22.49 -3.98 1.13
N ARG A 659 22.13 -3.09 0.22
CA ARG A 659 22.26 -3.31 -1.22
C ARG A 659 23.72 -3.41 -1.66
N GLU A 660 24.59 -2.55 -1.15
CA GLU A 660 26.03 -2.58 -1.42
C GLU A 660 26.65 -3.91 -0.98
N VAL A 661 26.27 -4.42 0.20
CA VAL A 661 26.70 -5.73 0.71
C VAL A 661 26.25 -6.87 -0.22
N LEU A 662 24.99 -6.83 -0.71
CA LEU A 662 24.48 -7.83 -1.64
C LEU A 662 25.16 -7.77 -3.02
N GLU A 663 25.52 -6.58 -3.49
CA GLU A 663 26.23 -6.36 -4.77
C GLU A 663 27.70 -6.80 -4.74
N GLY A 664 28.19 -7.17 -3.57
CA GLY A 664 29.52 -7.74 -3.41
C GLY A 664 30.63 -6.71 -3.33
N VAL A 665 30.31 -5.50 -2.89
CA VAL A 665 31.32 -4.51 -2.50
C VAL A 665 32.25 -5.14 -1.47
N ASP A 666 33.56 -4.84 -1.54
CA ASP A 666 34.52 -5.34 -0.57
C ASP A 666 34.24 -4.71 0.80
N ILE A 667 33.68 -5.52 1.69
CA ILE A 667 33.30 -5.08 3.05
C ILE A 667 34.46 -5.10 4.04
N LYS A 668 35.63 -5.49 3.61
CA LYS A 668 36.83 -5.49 4.49
C LYS A 668 37.09 -4.09 5.09
N GLU A 669 37.08 -3.06 4.25
CA GLU A 669 37.27 -1.67 4.69
C GLU A 669 36.20 -1.24 5.69
N LEU A 670 34.93 -1.66 5.48
CA LEU A 670 33.82 -1.37 6.39
C LEU A 670 34.02 -2.04 7.75
N VAL A 671 34.50 -3.29 7.77
CA VAL A 671 34.80 -4.01 9.03
C VAL A 671 35.96 -3.37 9.76
N GLU A 672 37.04 -3.00 9.03
CA GLU A 672 38.19 -2.31 9.61
C GLU A 672 37.83 -0.93 10.19
N VAL A 673 37.01 -0.16 9.49
CA VAL A 673 36.51 1.14 10.00
C VAL A 673 35.60 0.91 11.22
N SER A 674 34.71 -0.07 11.18
CA SER A 674 33.85 -0.40 12.32
C SER A 674 34.66 -0.81 13.56
N LEU A 675 35.71 -1.59 13.35
CA LEU A 675 36.64 -1.99 14.40
C LEU A 675 37.33 -0.76 15.04
N GLU A 676 37.86 0.14 14.21
CA GLU A 676 38.52 1.37 14.66
C GLU A 676 37.55 2.28 15.42
N GLU A 677 36.37 2.55 14.88
CA GLU A 677 35.37 3.41 15.52
C GLU A 677 34.87 2.84 16.84
N THR A 678 34.62 1.52 16.92
CA THR A 678 34.16 0.87 18.15
C THR A 678 35.20 0.90 19.24
N ILE A 679 36.48 0.60 18.91
CA ILE A 679 37.57 0.65 19.86
C ILE A 679 37.81 2.08 20.33
N THR A 680 37.79 3.05 19.41
CA THR A 680 37.96 4.48 19.75
C THR A 680 36.88 4.91 20.75
N ALA A 681 35.60 4.57 20.48
CA ALA A 681 34.51 4.89 21.40
C ALA A 681 34.69 4.27 22.81
N TYR A 682 35.18 3.04 22.89
CA TYR A 682 35.46 2.37 24.16
C TYR A 682 36.60 3.06 24.92
N VAL A 683 37.71 3.41 24.24
CA VAL A 683 38.83 4.09 24.83
C VAL A 683 38.42 5.50 25.26
N ASP A 684 37.75 6.27 24.41
CA ASP A 684 37.27 7.62 24.74
C ASP A 684 36.35 7.62 25.96
N SER A 685 35.44 6.63 26.04
CA SER A 685 34.58 6.46 27.21
C SER A 685 35.37 6.17 28.49
N ALA A 686 36.37 5.30 28.42
CA ALA A 686 37.18 4.93 29.56
C ALA A 686 38.14 6.05 30.00
N THR A 687 38.53 6.91 29.07
CA THR A 687 39.50 8.03 29.31
C THR A 687 38.82 9.41 29.46
N ALA A 688 37.50 9.47 29.49
CA ALA A 688 36.74 10.72 29.56
C ALA A 688 36.98 11.54 30.84
N THR A 689 37.51 10.94 31.90
CA THR A 689 37.79 11.59 33.18
C THR A 689 39.28 11.84 33.39
N GLY A 690 39.68 13.07 33.53
CA GLY A 690 40.82 13.77 34.08
C GLY A 690 42.21 13.21 33.82
N VAL A 691 42.71 12.28 34.61
CA VAL A 691 44.11 11.79 34.58
C VAL A 691 44.13 10.26 34.51
N ALA A 692 45.14 9.71 33.90
CA ALA A 692 45.28 8.29 33.60
C ALA A 692 45.21 7.37 34.85
N GLU A 693 45.52 7.90 36.02
CA GLU A 693 45.40 7.18 37.31
C GLU A 693 43.98 6.92 37.73
N ASP A 694 43.00 7.71 37.24
CA ASP A 694 41.58 7.60 37.54
C ASP A 694 40.78 6.78 36.48
N TRP A 695 41.47 6.31 35.42
CA TRP A 695 40.83 5.56 34.36
C TRP A 695 40.49 4.13 34.80
N ASP A 696 39.28 3.70 34.52
CA ASP A 696 38.86 2.30 34.81
C ASP A 696 39.27 1.34 33.68
N LEU A 697 40.60 1.06 33.64
CA LEU A 697 41.17 0.14 32.67
C LEU A 697 40.62 -1.29 32.77
N LYS A 698 40.20 -1.74 33.95
CA LYS A 698 39.64 -3.09 34.14
C LYS A 698 38.31 -3.24 33.42
N THR A 699 37.46 -2.23 33.52
CA THR A 699 36.17 -2.23 32.78
C THR A 699 36.42 -2.17 31.29
N LEU A 700 37.37 -1.36 30.80
CA LEU A 700 37.76 -1.31 29.40
C LEU A 700 38.26 -2.70 28.90
N TRP A 701 39.18 -3.36 29.62
CA TRP A 701 39.69 -4.67 29.23
C TRP A 701 38.59 -5.76 29.23
N ASN A 702 37.63 -5.70 30.13
CA ASN A 702 36.51 -6.60 30.12
C ASN A 702 35.62 -6.40 28.87
N ALA A 703 35.38 -5.15 28.48
CA ALA A 703 34.64 -4.83 27.26
C ALA A 703 35.39 -5.27 26.00
N LEU A 704 36.71 -4.97 25.93
CA LEU A 704 37.54 -5.39 24.80
C LEU A 704 37.62 -6.92 24.64
N LYS A 705 37.67 -7.71 25.73
CA LYS A 705 37.64 -9.19 25.69
C LYS A 705 36.33 -9.74 25.11
N VAL A 706 35.24 -9.03 25.25
CA VAL A 706 33.93 -9.40 24.62
C VAL A 706 33.92 -9.03 23.15
N LEU A 707 34.66 -7.98 22.77
CA LEU A 707 34.72 -7.48 21.41
C LEU A 707 35.63 -8.33 20.52
N TYR A 708 36.92 -8.56 20.98
CA TYR A 708 37.91 -9.34 20.23
C TYR A 708 38.88 -10.07 21.16
N PRO A 709 39.63 -11.09 20.68
CA PRO A 709 40.62 -11.82 21.52
C PRO A 709 41.90 -11.00 21.74
N ILE A 710 41.85 -10.02 22.67
CA ILE A 710 43.00 -9.15 23.01
C ILE A 710 44.19 -9.99 23.52
N SER A 711 45.39 -9.72 23.00
CA SER A 711 46.56 -10.55 23.22
C SER A 711 47.39 -10.17 24.45
N PHE A 712 47.12 -9.02 25.08
CA PHE A 712 47.87 -8.50 26.25
C PHE A 712 46.92 -7.99 27.34
N THR A 713 47.40 -7.89 28.55
CA THR A 713 46.64 -7.40 29.70
C THR A 713 46.97 -5.92 30.02
N ASP A 714 46.06 -5.25 30.76
CA ASP A 714 46.28 -3.91 31.29
C ASP A 714 47.55 -3.84 32.16
N GLU A 715 47.84 -4.90 32.98
CA GLU A 715 49.04 -4.98 33.83
C GLU A 715 50.33 -5.07 32.99
N GLU A 716 50.30 -5.86 31.91
CA GLU A 716 51.46 -5.97 30.99
C GLU A 716 51.72 -4.66 30.28
N MET A 717 50.69 -3.98 29.79
CA MET A 717 50.83 -2.65 29.15
C MET A 717 51.36 -1.61 30.12
N LEU A 718 50.83 -1.51 31.35
CA LEU A 718 51.29 -0.59 32.36
C LEU A 718 52.74 -0.87 32.77
N ALA A 719 53.18 -2.13 32.83
CA ALA A 719 54.57 -2.50 33.11
C ALA A 719 55.52 -2.04 31.99
N GLU A 720 55.09 -2.09 30.73
CA GLU A 720 55.88 -1.65 29.57
C GLU A 720 56.20 -0.14 29.62
N ILE A 721 55.23 0.67 30.03
CA ILE A 721 55.37 2.15 30.06
C ILE A 721 55.83 2.73 31.39
N GLY A 722 56.02 1.88 32.43
CA GLY A 722 56.53 2.33 33.74
C GLY A 722 55.43 2.84 34.69
N GLY A 723 54.18 2.52 34.47
CA GLY A 723 53.03 2.81 35.35
C GLY A 723 51.98 3.76 34.78
N ALA A 724 50.84 3.88 35.44
CA ALA A 724 49.68 4.63 34.97
C ALA A 724 49.96 6.14 34.71
N VAL A 725 50.88 6.76 35.47
CA VAL A 725 51.24 8.18 35.30
C VAL A 725 51.77 8.51 33.90
N ALA A 726 52.41 7.55 33.23
CA ALA A 726 53.00 7.71 31.90
C ALA A 726 52.04 7.32 30.76
N LEU A 727 50.82 6.88 31.07
CA LEU A 727 49.83 6.47 30.09
C LEU A 727 49.15 7.68 29.43
N ASP A 728 49.17 7.71 28.14
CA ASP A 728 48.43 8.67 27.31
C ASP A 728 47.30 7.97 26.55
N SER A 729 46.15 8.64 26.37
CA SER A 729 44.99 8.08 25.68
C SER A 729 45.28 7.73 24.22
N GLU A 730 46.13 8.53 23.55
CA GLU A 730 46.53 8.28 22.16
C GLU A 730 47.38 7.01 22.04
N TYR A 731 48.33 6.82 22.96
CA TYR A 731 49.15 5.62 23.03
C TYR A 731 48.30 4.37 23.35
N LEU A 732 47.37 4.50 24.29
CA LEU A 732 46.41 3.43 24.64
C LEU A 732 45.61 3.00 23.42
N LEU A 733 45.03 3.95 22.72
CA LEU A 733 44.26 3.71 21.51
C LEU A 733 45.09 3.05 20.42
N GLU A 734 46.27 3.60 20.10
CA GLU A 734 47.12 3.06 19.05
C GLU A 734 47.56 1.63 19.35
N LYS A 735 47.91 1.30 20.59
CA LYS A 735 48.32 -0.04 21.02
C LYS A 735 47.20 -1.05 20.87
N ILE A 736 45.96 -0.71 21.28
CA ILE A 736 44.77 -1.57 21.16
C ILE A 736 44.40 -1.75 19.68
N LEU A 737 44.43 -0.68 18.88
CA LEU A 737 44.17 -0.75 17.45
C LEU A 737 45.17 -1.65 16.69
N GLN A 738 46.45 -1.55 17.05
CA GLN A 738 47.48 -2.43 16.47
C GLN A 738 47.24 -3.90 16.78
N ASP A 739 46.90 -4.22 18.03
CA ASP A 739 46.58 -5.59 18.44
C ASP A 739 45.31 -6.13 17.77
N SER A 740 44.25 -5.32 17.70
CA SER A 740 42.99 -5.72 17.08
C SER A 740 43.13 -5.98 15.57
N ARG A 741 43.93 -5.15 14.87
CA ARG A 741 44.26 -5.37 13.46
C ARG A 741 45.03 -6.66 13.25
N ALA A 742 46.03 -6.95 14.12
CA ALA A 742 46.79 -8.20 14.07
C ALA A 742 45.90 -9.42 14.35
N ALA A 743 44.93 -9.32 15.25
CA ALA A 743 43.94 -10.35 15.52
C ALA A 743 43.03 -10.59 14.30
N TYR A 744 42.60 -9.52 13.62
CA TYR A 744 41.81 -9.61 12.42
C TYR A 744 42.55 -10.26 11.25
N GLU A 745 43.80 -9.86 10.98
CA GLU A 745 44.65 -10.47 9.96
C GLU A 745 44.90 -11.96 10.23
N LYS A 746 45.11 -12.31 11.48
CA LYS A 746 45.24 -13.72 11.89
C LYS A 746 43.95 -14.50 11.60
N ARG A 747 42.78 -13.95 11.95
CA ARG A 747 41.46 -14.56 11.68
C ARG A 747 41.23 -14.77 10.19
N GLU A 748 41.59 -13.77 9.37
CA GLU A 748 41.49 -13.85 7.90
C GLU A 748 42.43 -14.95 7.34
N SER A 749 43.64 -15.06 7.89
CA SER A 749 44.62 -16.09 7.52
C SER A 749 44.12 -17.50 7.87
N ASP A 750 43.50 -17.67 9.05
CA ASP A 750 42.99 -18.94 9.54
C ASP A 750 41.77 -19.44 8.71
N LEU A 751 40.93 -18.54 8.25
CA LEU A 751 39.69 -18.86 7.50
C LEU A 751 39.85 -18.82 5.97
N THR A 752 40.87 -18.22 5.45
CA THR A 752 41.13 -17.76 4.07
C THR A 752 40.30 -16.51 3.71
N PRO A 753 40.85 -15.61 2.85
CA PRO A 753 40.18 -14.35 2.51
C PRO A 753 38.78 -14.55 1.91
N THR A 754 38.54 -15.56 1.11
CA THR A 754 37.26 -15.84 0.46
C THR A 754 36.18 -16.20 1.48
N VAL A 755 36.51 -17.12 2.41
CA VAL A 755 35.59 -17.54 3.48
C VAL A 755 35.32 -16.37 4.45
N MET A 756 36.36 -15.56 4.73
CA MET A 756 36.22 -14.38 5.59
C MET A 756 35.24 -13.36 5.01
N ARG A 757 35.38 -12.99 3.73
CA ARG A 757 34.43 -12.09 3.03
C ARG A 757 32.98 -12.59 3.06
N GLU A 758 32.79 -13.89 2.85
CA GLU A 758 31.45 -14.50 2.90
C GLU A 758 30.86 -14.50 4.32
N LEU A 759 31.70 -14.76 5.31
CA LEU A 759 31.32 -14.71 6.73
C LEU A 759 30.89 -13.29 7.14
N GLU A 760 31.73 -12.29 6.86
CA GLU A 760 31.47 -10.88 7.18
C GLU A 760 30.16 -10.41 6.53
N ARG A 761 29.92 -10.78 5.27
CA ARG A 761 28.68 -10.45 4.56
C ARG A 761 27.46 -11.02 5.29
N LYS A 762 27.51 -12.28 5.68
CA LYS A 762 26.40 -12.95 6.40
C LYS A 762 26.18 -12.36 7.79
N ILE A 763 27.25 -12.04 8.50
CA ILE A 763 27.17 -11.41 9.81
C ILE A 763 26.53 -10.04 9.67
N LEU A 764 27.04 -9.20 8.77
CA LEU A 764 26.53 -7.84 8.60
C LEU A 764 25.04 -7.83 8.23
N LEU A 765 24.61 -8.64 7.25
CA LEU A 765 23.21 -8.76 6.89
C LEU A 765 22.34 -9.24 8.07
N SER A 766 22.82 -10.24 8.82
CA SER A 766 22.07 -10.77 9.96
C SER A 766 21.91 -9.74 11.10
N VAL A 767 22.99 -9.03 11.43
CA VAL A 767 23.01 -8.02 12.49
C VAL A 767 22.15 -6.82 12.07
N LEU A 768 22.37 -6.32 10.85
CA LEU A 768 21.65 -5.14 10.32
C LEU A 768 20.14 -5.41 10.26
N ASP A 769 19.72 -6.57 9.74
CA ASP A 769 18.29 -6.94 9.63
C ASP A 769 17.64 -7.08 11.02
N ARG A 770 18.36 -7.61 12.01
CA ARG A 770 17.86 -7.73 13.38
C ARG A 770 17.72 -6.38 14.04
N LYS A 771 18.78 -5.56 14.01
CA LYS A 771 18.79 -4.22 14.63
C LYS A 771 17.80 -3.27 13.96
N TRP A 772 17.63 -3.37 12.65
CA TRP A 772 16.63 -2.59 11.93
C TRP A 772 15.19 -2.93 12.36
N ARG A 773 14.88 -4.22 12.56
CA ARG A 773 13.57 -4.65 13.07
C ARG A 773 13.31 -4.16 14.50
N GLU A 774 14.33 -4.25 15.36
CA GLU A 774 14.26 -3.71 16.71
C GLU A 774 14.00 -2.20 16.68
N HIS A 775 14.72 -1.48 15.84
CA HIS A 775 14.55 -0.04 15.67
C HIS A 775 13.18 0.37 15.10
N LEU A 776 12.61 -0.39 14.16
CA LEU A 776 11.24 -0.15 13.68
C LEU A 776 10.25 -0.19 14.84
N TYR A 777 10.40 -1.16 15.73
CA TYR A 777 9.54 -1.29 16.91
C TYR A 777 9.73 -0.11 17.89
N GLU A 778 10.97 0.31 18.14
CA GLU A 778 11.26 1.47 18.99
C GLU A 778 10.70 2.78 18.43
N MET A 779 10.76 2.96 17.10
CA MET A 779 10.21 4.13 16.43
C MET A 779 8.67 4.14 16.43
N ASP A 780 8.02 2.99 16.29
CA ASP A 780 6.56 2.86 16.44
C ASP A 780 6.16 3.25 17.87
N TYR A 781 6.87 2.75 18.87
CA TYR A 781 6.62 3.11 20.28
C TYR A 781 6.86 4.61 20.56
N LEU A 782 7.93 5.19 20.00
CA LEU A 782 8.19 6.63 20.10
C LEU A 782 7.05 7.43 19.48
N GLN A 783 6.54 7.03 18.32
CA GLN A 783 5.45 7.70 17.62
C GLN A 783 4.15 7.70 18.43
N GLU A 784 3.81 6.60 19.09
CA GLU A 784 2.62 6.53 19.96
C GLU A 784 2.70 7.51 21.14
N GLY A 785 3.88 7.61 21.75
CA GLY A 785 4.13 8.46 22.94
C GLY A 785 4.38 9.93 22.63
N ILE A 786 4.80 10.29 21.41
CA ILE A 786 5.35 11.62 21.10
C ILE A 786 4.31 12.74 21.24
N GLY A 787 3.03 12.44 21.04
CA GLY A 787 1.94 13.42 21.20
C GLY A 787 1.87 14.05 22.58
N LEU A 788 2.35 13.36 23.62
CA LEU A 788 2.39 13.87 24.98
C LEU A 788 3.40 15.04 25.17
N ARG A 789 4.40 15.16 24.26
CA ARG A 789 5.37 16.26 24.28
C ARG A 789 4.71 17.63 24.03
N ALA A 790 3.54 17.65 23.34
CA ALA A 790 2.75 18.87 23.16
C ALA A 790 2.30 19.50 24.49
N MET A 791 2.12 18.71 25.54
CA MET A 791 1.77 19.23 26.88
C MET A 791 2.90 20.09 27.49
N ALA A 792 4.15 19.81 27.08
CA ALA A 792 5.32 20.60 27.46
C ALA A 792 5.60 21.78 26.51
N GLN A 793 4.65 22.14 25.64
CA GLN A 793 4.76 23.18 24.60
C GLN A 793 5.90 22.93 23.58
N ARG A 794 6.26 21.67 23.36
CA ARG A 794 7.20 21.25 22.33
C ARG A 794 6.46 20.75 21.10
N ASP A 795 7.01 21.00 19.91
CA ASP A 795 6.45 20.45 18.68
C ASP A 795 6.71 18.95 18.61
N PRO A 796 5.67 18.09 18.62
CA PRO A 796 5.86 16.63 18.61
C PRO A 796 6.69 16.12 17.42
N LEU A 797 6.58 16.75 16.25
CA LEU A 797 7.33 16.35 15.07
C LEU A 797 8.82 16.61 15.23
N VAL A 798 9.19 17.79 15.79
CA VAL A 798 10.60 18.14 16.01
C VAL A 798 11.22 17.23 17.07
N GLU A 799 10.48 16.91 18.15
CA GLU A 799 10.95 15.95 19.14
C GLU A 799 11.08 14.54 18.57
N TYR A 800 10.13 14.10 17.74
CA TYR A 800 10.21 12.81 17.03
C TYR A 800 11.44 12.72 16.10
N GLN A 801 11.75 13.80 15.38
CA GLN A 801 12.94 13.87 14.54
C GLN A 801 14.23 13.75 15.36
N ARG A 802 14.30 14.45 16.51
CA ARG A 802 15.49 14.46 17.38
C ARG A 802 15.67 13.12 18.06
N GLU A 803 14.64 12.64 18.79
CA GLU A 803 14.72 11.37 19.52
C GLU A 803 14.91 10.18 18.54
N GLY A 804 14.25 10.20 17.36
CA GLY A 804 14.43 9.20 16.33
C GLY A 804 15.81 9.21 15.68
N PHE A 805 16.49 10.37 15.59
CA PHE A 805 17.88 10.45 15.16
C PHE A 805 18.83 9.85 16.20
N ASP A 806 18.61 10.14 17.48
CA ASP A 806 19.40 9.59 18.58
C ASP A 806 19.28 8.06 18.63
N LEU A 807 18.06 7.51 18.51
CA LEU A 807 17.81 6.07 18.44
C LEU A 807 18.48 5.42 17.23
N PHE A 808 18.40 6.06 16.05
CA PHE A 808 19.02 5.55 14.83
C PHE A 808 20.55 5.51 14.94
N THR A 809 21.15 6.54 15.51
CA THR A 809 22.61 6.59 15.75
C THR A 809 23.02 5.47 16.68
N ALA A 810 22.30 5.28 17.80
CA ALA A 810 22.57 4.20 18.74
C ALA A 810 22.42 2.81 18.09
N MET A 811 21.43 2.63 17.22
CA MET A 811 21.25 1.40 16.45
C MET A 811 22.45 1.14 15.53
N MET A 812 22.92 2.14 14.78
CA MET A 812 24.07 1.99 13.87
C MET A 812 25.37 1.69 14.62
N ASP A 813 25.59 2.31 15.78
CA ASP A 813 26.73 2.03 16.65
C ASP A 813 26.67 0.58 17.18
N ALA A 814 25.49 0.11 17.59
CA ALA A 814 25.28 -1.28 17.99
C ALA A 814 25.47 -2.29 16.84
N VAL A 815 25.16 -1.91 15.60
CA VAL A 815 25.46 -2.74 14.40
C VAL A 815 26.97 -2.91 14.25
N LYS A 816 27.78 -1.82 14.38
CA LYS A 816 29.23 -1.89 14.27
C LYS A 816 29.85 -2.75 15.37
N GLU A 817 29.42 -2.55 16.61
CA GLU A 817 29.89 -3.31 17.77
C GLU A 817 29.62 -4.81 17.63
N GLU A 818 28.41 -5.18 17.29
CA GLU A 818 28.05 -6.60 17.11
C GLU A 818 28.71 -7.21 15.87
N LEU A 819 28.86 -6.46 14.77
CA LEU A 819 29.60 -6.91 13.60
C LEU A 819 31.01 -7.33 14.00
N VAL A 820 31.73 -6.47 14.69
CA VAL A 820 33.11 -6.72 15.17
C VAL A 820 33.14 -7.93 16.08
N SER A 821 32.26 -7.97 17.10
CA SER A 821 32.21 -9.08 18.04
C SER A 821 31.96 -10.43 17.34
N PHE A 822 30.99 -10.50 16.41
CA PHE A 822 30.67 -11.74 15.70
C PHE A 822 31.77 -12.17 14.73
N VAL A 823 32.45 -11.23 14.07
CA VAL A 823 33.58 -11.53 13.18
C VAL A 823 34.65 -12.33 13.91
N PHE A 824 34.92 -12.05 15.19
CA PHE A 824 35.93 -12.76 15.99
C PHE A 824 35.42 -14.03 16.66
N HIS A 825 34.15 -14.10 17.08
CA HIS A 825 33.67 -15.15 17.97
C HIS A 825 32.79 -16.21 17.32
N VAL A 826 32.21 -15.96 16.10
CA VAL A 826 31.33 -16.94 15.44
C VAL A 826 32.10 -18.19 15.01
N GLU A 827 31.59 -19.36 15.35
CA GLU A 827 32.11 -20.65 14.86
C GLU A 827 31.68 -20.86 13.39
N VAL A 828 32.67 -21.02 12.53
CA VAL A 828 32.49 -21.24 11.10
C VAL A 828 32.42 -22.73 10.79
N GLN A 829 31.36 -23.15 10.09
CA GLN A 829 31.22 -24.47 9.52
C GLN A 829 31.25 -24.34 8.00
N VAL A 830 32.21 -24.98 7.37
CA VAL A 830 32.32 -25.00 5.91
C VAL A 830 31.88 -26.37 5.40
N GLU A 831 30.74 -26.39 4.69
CA GLU A 831 30.25 -27.59 3.99
C GLU A 831 30.24 -27.34 2.48
N GLY A 832 31.29 -27.85 1.79
CA GLY A 832 31.48 -27.56 0.36
C GLY A 832 31.74 -26.08 0.09
N ASP A 833 30.96 -25.47 -0.81
CA ASP A 833 31.04 -24.03 -1.14
C ASP A 833 30.19 -23.14 -0.22
N GLN A 834 29.50 -23.72 0.78
CA GLN A 834 28.65 -22.97 1.68
C GLN A 834 29.36 -22.71 3.03
N VAL A 835 29.43 -21.44 3.40
CA VAL A 835 29.91 -20.99 4.70
C VAL A 835 28.71 -20.91 5.66
N GLY A 836 28.62 -21.82 6.62
CA GLY A 836 27.65 -21.79 7.71
C GLY A 836 28.28 -21.10 8.94
N ALA A 837 27.49 -20.33 9.67
CA ALA A 837 27.90 -19.69 10.91
C ALA A 837 26.92 -20.03 12.04
N LYS A 838 27.42 -20.65 13.10
CA LYS A 838 26.58 -21.09 14.22
C LYS A 838 26.26 -19.90 15.13
N GLY A 839 24.98 -19.63 15.37
CA GLY A 839 24.54 -18.54 16.25
C GLY A 839 24.09 -17.26 15.54
N LEU A 840 24.18 -17.19 14.21
CA LEU A 840 23.53 -16.13 13.46
C LEU A 840 22.02 -16.35 13.39
N THR A 841 21.28 -15.24 13.32
CA THR A 841 19.82 -15.29 13.18
C THR A 841 19.45 -16.08 11.92
N PRO A 842 18.49 -17.01 11.98
CA PRO A 842 18.04 -17.73 10.79
C PRO A 842 17.57 -16.76 9.69
N ALA A 843 17.61 -17.24 8.45
CA ALA A 843 16.98 -16.54 7.32
C ALA A 843 15.53 -16.16 7.68
N PRO A 844 14.99 -15.05 7.11
CA PRO A 844 13.63 -14.59 7.39
C PRO A 844 12.62 -15.73 7.20
N ALA A 845 11.54 -15.67 8.00
CA ALA A 845 10.47 -16.66 8.00
C ALA A 845 10.00 -17.01 6.56
N PRO A 846 9.64 -18.27 6.29
CA PRO A 846 9.10 -18.66 5.00
C PRO A 846 7.96 -17.73 4.58
N VAL A 847 7.87 -17.40 3.30
CA VAL A 847 6.85 -16.46 2.74
C VAL A 847 5.42 -16.83 3.18
N ALA A 848 5.15 -18.09 3.47
CA ALA A 848 3.86 -18.59 3.96
C ALA A 848 3.49 -18.11 5.38
N GLU A 849 4.44 -17.66 6.19
CA GLU A 849 4.22 -17.15 7.55
C GLU A 849 4.14 -15.62 7.60
N LEU A 850 4.45 -14.93 6.50
CA LEU A 850 4.40 -13.49 6.43
C LEU A 850 2.96 -12.99 6.26
N LYS A 851 2.62 -11.91 6.96
CA LYS A 851 1.35 -11.20 6.83
C LYS A 851 1.58 -9.86 6.15
N TYR A 852 0.68 -9.53 5.23
CA TYR A 852 0.72 -8.30 4.44
C TYR A 852 -0.46 -7.41 4.83
N SER A 853 -0.23 -6.12 5.02
CA SER A 853 -1.27 -5.14 5.33
C SER A 853 -1.13 -3.91 4.43
N ALA A 854 -2.24 -3.52 3.82
CA ALA A 854 -2.40 -2.31 3.04
C ALA A 854 -3.85 -1.82 3.16
N ALA A 855 -4.17 -0.62 2.61
CA ALA A 855 -5.49 0.01 2.76
C ALA A 855 -6.67 -0.85 2.24
N ASP A 856 -6.46 -1.65 1.19
CA ASP A 856 -7.49 -2.46 0.52
C ASP A 856 -7.34 -3.98 0.73
N ILE A 857 -6.31 -4.41 1.45
CA ILE A 857 -6.25 -5.81 1.89
C ILE A 857 -7.20 -5.92 3.08
N GLU A 858 -8.50 -6.19 2.79
CA GLU A 858 -9.29 -6.87 3.80
C GLU A 858 -8.49 -8.11 4.21
N PRO A 859 -8.33 -8.36 5.53
CA PRO A 859 -7.75 -9.63 5.95
C PRO A 859 -8.56 -10.68 5.19
N SER A 860 -7.91 -11.40 4.27
CA SER A 860 -8.54 -12.53 3.63
C SER A 860 -9.09 -13.32 4.81
N ALA A 861 -10.41 -13.27 4.97
CA ALA A 861 -11.05 -14.26 5.76
C ALA A 861 -10.47 -15.55 5.19
N ALA A 862 -9.62 -16.21 5.93
CA ALA A 862 -9.35 -17.62 5.76
C ALA A 862 -10.73 -18.26 5.94
N GLY A 863 -11.58 -18.09 4.95
CA GLY A 863 -12.83 -18.78 4.74
C GLY A 863 -12.40 -20.19 4.49
N GLY A 864 -12.18 -20.92 5.59
CA GLY A 864 -12.01 -22.34 5.54
C GLY A 864 -13.19 -22.86 4.75
N THR A 865 -12.92 -23.42 3.58
CA THR A 865 -13.92 -24.02 2.72
C THR A 865 -14.82 -24.85 3.64
N SER A 866 -16.10 -24.52 3.73
CA SER A 866 -17.02 -25.23 4.63
C SER A 866 -16.80 -26.72 4.46
N LYS A 867 -16.62 -27.46 5.56
CA LYS A 867 -16.37 -28.91 5.54
C LYS A 867 -17.35 -29.69 4.63
N ASN A 868 -18.50 -29.10 4.33
CA ASN A 868 -19.53 -29.69 3.47
C ASN A 868 -19.57 -29.09 2.05
N ALA A 869 -18.80 -28.06 1.74
CA ALA A 869 -18.71 -27.51 0.37
C ALA A 869 -17.94 -28.47 -0.56
N PRO A 870 -18.15 -28.39 -1.89
CA PRO A 870 -17.30 -29.09 -2.87
C PRO A 870 -15.83 -28.69 -2.66
N CYS A 871 -14.92 -29.67 -2.76
CA CYS A 871 -13.49 -29.36 -2.62
C CYS A 871 -12.99 -28.49 -3.79
N PRO A 872 -12.25 -27.40 -3.51
CA PRO A 872 -11.73 -26.51 -4.55
C PRO A 872 -10.81 -27.18 -5.57
N CYS A 873 -10.29 -28.39 -5.26
CA CYS A 873 -9.45 -29.17 -6.18
C CYS A 873 -10.18 -29.78 -7.37
N GLY A 874 -11.46 -29.53 -7.56
CA GLY A 874 -12.24 -30.07 -8.66
C GLY A 874 -12.58 -31.57 -8.58
N SER A 875 -12.27 -32.25 -7.47
CA SER A 875 -12.49 -33.70 -7.29
C SER A 875 -13.94 -34.14 -7.17
N GLY A 876 -14.90 -33.19 -7.11
CA GLY A 876 -16.32 -33.46 -6.88
C GLY A 876 -16.65 -33.97 -5.48
N LYS A 877 -15.67 -34.20 -4.60
CA LYS A 877 -15.87 -34.63 -3.21
C LYS A 877 -16.07 -33.42 -2.28
N LYS A 878 -16.78 -33.62 -1.17
CA LYS A 878 -16.87 -32.60 -0.12
C LYS A 878 -15.47 -32.34 0.50
N PHE A 879 -15.17 -31.08 0.84
CA PHE A 879 -13.86 -30.68 1.37
C PHE A 879 -13.36 -31.58 2.51
N LYS A 880 -14.22 -31.91 3.47
CA LYS A 880 -13.93 -32.83 4.58
C LYS A 880 -13.59 -34.27 4.18
N ARG A 881 -13.82 -34.67 2.93
CA ARG A 881 -13.53 -36.01 2.38
C ARG A 881 -12.45 -35.98 1.31
N CYS A 882 -11.69 -34.87 1.23
CA CYS A 882 -10.63 -34.68 0.26
C CYS A 882 -9.42 -34.02 0.92
N HIS A 883 -9.38 -32.69 1.03
CA HIS A 883 -8.27 -31.94 1.63
C HIS A 883 -8.54 -31.44 3.06
N GLY A 884 -9.70 -31.68 3.60
CA GLY A 884 -10.07 -31.36 4.98
C GLY A 884 -10.04 -32.57 5.94
N GLU A 885 -9.29 -33.60 5.62
CA GLU A 885 -9.12 -34.83 6.42
C GLU A 885 -7.90 -34.83 7.35
N SER A 886 -7.35 -33.64 7.70
CA SER A 886 -6.29 -33.50 8.71
C SER A 886 -6.85 -32.96 10.01
#